data_9401c27a948a59d2c4aeafc7658b29ae
#
_entry.id   9401c27a948a59d2c4aeafc7658b29ae
#
_cell.length_a   1.000
_cell.length_b   1.000
_cell.length_c   1.000
_cell.angle_alpha   90.00
_cell.angle_beta   90.00
_cell.angle_gamma   90.00
#
_symmetry.space_group_name_H-M   'P 1'
#
loop_
_entity.id
_entity.type
_entity.pdbx_description
1 polymer ?
#
loop_
_entity_poly.entity_id
_entity_poly.type
_entity_poly.pdbx_seq_one_letter_code
_entity_poly.pdbx_strand_id
1 'polypeptide(L)'
;MYPISRRSLLRGAAGALPLLGAGPAFAATASDDVPPPHRVGAGPFTHVYDPSTSTGPRYLNDHTLINARGRWHLFGIVGDSAPPGGSPDSAAETSFAHASAPGPHGPWTGHPDALVVDPSYFGEEHLWAPHVVEADGRFWMFYAAGGASGAAINLATSTDLFTWTREPSGPLFRGIVARDPMVLRVGGEWVMYYTELSGPGGHHVVACRRSADLRNWGDPRVVFTDASTDATVSVTESPYVVERDGWYYLFIGPRNGYEGTDVLASRDPFGFGLAGSVGHVPGHAVEVVRDGETWYASAAGWFRNGLYMAPLSWRDTPTPWQSPDNPVAGLDVAGRLTVFALDATDHAMLRRVQLDPHTDSWSDWETFGGPAGAVPTLGRDTDGRLEVFSLAPGGANLHHRVQRADGGWYDWEEFGGPAGAAPAVALDALGRLEVFALSPGGASFARRRQRSAGSTVWDPWEPGFGGAAGAPPVVAANADGRLEVFALAPGGAGIDHRWQETPGGPWTASWHRFGTAAGAAPRVARDGSGRLTVAAIGPSGMGTFARRQAVPSGGWDTWLPLSGWSAAAPAFAVNADGRLEVFTLTPGGARLDHRWQVTPGGDAHPGAEFGEPGVRLAATPTAALDATGRLHVFAVTDASRVRTRVQAQPSGGWQQWTAFGDRLVAPLLSGSPAL
;
A
#
# COMPACT_ATOMS: atom_id res chain seq x y z
N MET A 1 -4.57 0.12 -27.97
CA MET A 1 -3.12 0.17 -27.76
C MET A 1 -2.95 0.40 -26.28
N TYR A 2 -2.39 -0.57 -25.57
CA TYR A 2 -2.10 -0.36 -24.14
C TYR A 2 -0.87 0.54 -24.04
N PRO A 3 -0.87 1.57 -23.18
CA PRO A 3 0.31 2.38 -22.98
C PRO A 3 1.42 1.51 -22.38
N ILE A 4 2.61 1.67 -22.91
CA ILE A 4 3.81 0.97 -22.48
C ILE A 4 4.16 1.49 -21.08
N SER A 5 4.03 0.66 -20.05
CA SER A 5 4.50 1.01 -18.71
C SER A 5 6.04 1.14 -18.68
N ARG A 6 6.61 1.78 -17.66
CA ARG A 6 8.08 1.76 -17.40
C ARG A 6 8.69 0.35 -17.59
N ARG A 7 7.90 -0.71 -17.36
CA ARG A 7 8.27 -2.12 -17.54
C ARG A 7 8.49 -2.54 -18.99
N SER A 8 7.80 -1.92 -19.93
CA SER A 8 7.84 -2.35 -21.34
C SER A 8 9.00 -1.75 -22.14
N LEU A 9 9.50 -0.58 -21.76
CA LEU A 9 10.60 0.10 -22.45
C LEU A 9 11.96 -0.58 -22.24
N LEU A 10 12.11 -1.38 -21.16
CA LEU A 10 13.38 -2.02 -20.79
C LEU A 10 13.58 -3.42 -21.40
N ARG A 11 12.69 -3.90 -22.28
CA ARG A 11 12.76 -5.24 -22.87
C ARG A 11 13.68 -5.38 -24.09
N GLY A 12 14.40 -4.36 -24.48
CA GLY A 12 15.16 -4.38 -25.72
C GLY A 12 16.64 -4.07 -25.59
N ALA A 13 17.45 -5.00 -25.09
CA ALA A 13 18.83 -5.20 -25.53
C ALA A 13 19.47 -6.40 -24.81
N ALA A 14 19.55 -7.55 -25.49
CA ALA A 14 20.42 -8.65 -25.10
C ALA A 14 21.87 -8.29 -25.42
N GLY A 15 22.45 -7.37 -24.64
CA GLY A 15 23.90 -7.16 -24.59
C GLY A 15 24.43 -7.95 -23.39
N ALA A 16 25.47 -8.74 -23.57
CA ALA A 16 26.12 -9.46 -22.49
C ALA A 16 26.73 -8.45 -21.48
N LEU A 17 25.93 -8.12 -20.46
CA LEU A 17 26.42 -7.43 -19.27
C LEU A 17 27.04 -8.46 -18.32
N PRO A 18 28.09 -8.10 -17.56
CA PRO A 18 28.64 -9.03 -16.57
C PRO A 18 27.55 -9.37 -15.56
N LEU A 19 27.37 -10.66 -15.32
CA LEU A 19 26.54 -11.19 -14.24
C LEU A 19 26.94 -10.48 -12.94
N LEU A 20 25.99 -9.90 -12.23
CA LEU A 20 26.20 -9.53 -10.84
C LEU A 20 26.65 -10.79 -10.12
N GLY A 21 27.94 -10.88 -9.81
CA GLY A 21 28.47 -12.00 -9.07
C GLY A 21 27.69 -12.14 -7.77
N ALA A 22 27.01 -13.26 -7.57
CA ALA A 22 26.55 -13.65 -6.25
C ALA A 22 27.81 -13.82 -5.40
N GLY A 23 28.26 -12.73 -4.79
CA GLY A 23 29.16 -12.81 -3.65
C GLY A 23 28.52 -13.75 -2.65
N PRO A 24 29.29 -14.51 -1.87
CA PRO A 24 28.69 -15.38 -0.87
C PRO A 24 27.68 -14.57 -0.10
N ALA A 25 26.42 -15.06 -0.06
CA ALA A 25 25.44 -14.54 0.86
C ALA A 25 26.08 -14.67 2.24
N PHE A 26 26.65 -13.57 2.72
CA PHE A 26 26.96 -13.48 4.12
C PHE A 26 25.60 -13.59 4.80
N ALA A 27 25.32 -14.80 5.31
CA ALA A 27 24.31 -14.95 6.30
C ALA A 27 24.53 -13.81 7.29
N ALA A 28 23.57 -12.92 7.41
CA ALA A 28 23.56 -11.94 8.46
C ALA A 28 23.87 -12.75 9.70
N THR A 29 25.04 -12.58 10.28
CA THR A 29 25.38 -13.21 11.53
C THR A 29 24.37 -12.66 12.50
N ALA A 30 23.42 -13.51 12.90
CA ALA A 30 22.49 -13.24 13.97
C ALA A 30 23.34 -13.04 15.24
N SER A 31 23.73 -11.81 15.50
CA SER A 31 24.38 -11.40 16.72
C SER A 31 24.18 -9.91 16.97
N ASP A 32 22.93 -9.46 17.00
CA ASP A 32 22.59 -8.29 17.78
C ASP A 32 21.14 -8.48 18.24
N ASP A 33 20.96 -9.04 19.43
CA ASP A 33 19.70 -9.14 20.15
C ASP A 33 19.07 -7.76 20.51
N VAL A 34 19.62 -6.68 19.97
CA VAL A 34 19.10 -5.34 20.20
C VAL A 34 18.18 -4.98 19.04
N PRO A 35 16.87 -4.85 19.27
CA PRO A 35 15.94 -4.44 18.22
C PRO A 35 16.26 -3.01 17.75
N PRO A 36 15.87 -2.63 16.52
CA PRO A 36 15.98 -1.26 16.05
C PRO A 36 15.34 -0.31 17.05
N PRO A 37 16.00 0.83 17.39
CA PRO A 37 15.51 1.73 18.44
C PRO A 37 14.23 2.47 18.02
N HIS A 38 13.98 2.59 16.72
CA HIS A 38 12.86 3.36 16.21
C HIS A 38 11.92 2.54 15.36
N ARG A 39 10.63 2.75 15.58
CA ARG A 39 9.55 2.42 14.64
C ARG A 39 9.23 3.67 13.83
N VAL A 40 8.92 3.49 12.55
CA VAL A 40 8.69 4.57 11.60
C VAL A 40 7.22 4.60 11.18
N GLY A 41 6.62 5.76 11.23
CA GLY A 41 5.27 6.00 10.74
C GLY A 41 5.11 7.42 10.23
N ALA A 42 4.09 7.66 9.43
CA ALA A 42 3.77 8.98 8.94
C ALA A 42 2.39 9.43 9.43
N GLY A 43 2.26 10.71 9.68
CA GLY A 43 0.96 11.36 9.87
C GLY A 43 0.22 11.56 8.55
N PRO A 44 -0.87 12.33 8.57
CA PRO A 44 -1.63 12.64 7.37
C PRO A 44 -0.78 13.35 6.32
N PHE A 45 -0.89 12.93 5.07
CA PHE A 45 -0.30 13.64 3.94
C PHE A 45 -1.18 14.83 3.55
N THR A 46 -0.57 16.01 3.46
CA THR A 46 -1.20 17.24 2.97
C THR A 46 -0.63 17.63 1.62
N HIS A 47 -1.48 18.07 0.70
CA HIS A 47 -1.06 18.57 -0.60
C HIS A 47 -0.36 19.92 -0.43
N VAL A 48 0.87 20.06 -0.93
CA VAL A 48 1.69 21.26 -0.73
C VAL A 48 2.12 21.94 -2.02
N TYR A 49 2.12 21.22 -3.16
CA TYR A 49 2.49 21.79 -4.46
C TYR A 49 1.76 21.10 -5.60
N ASP A 50 1.25 21.89 -6.55
CA ASP A 50 0.63 21.45 -7.80
C ASP A 50 1.49 21.93 -8.96
N PRO A 51 2.04 21.03 -9.81
CA PRO A 51 2.84 21.39 -10.99
C PRO A 51 1.99 21.80 -12.19
N SER A 52 0.67 21.79 -12.08
CA SER A 52 -0.25 22.15 -13.17
C SER A 52 0.01 23.54 -13.72
N THR A 53 -0.22 23.72 -15.01
CA THR A 53 0.00 24.98 -15.74
C THR A 53 -1.31 25.51 -16.32
N SER A 54 -1.25 26.67 -16.92
CA SER A 54 -2.40 27.22 -17.65
C SER A 54 -2.81 26.38 -18.89
N THR A 55 -1.96 25.46 -19.33
CA THR A 55 -2.22 24.56 -20.45
C THR A 55 -2.93 23.27 -20.06
N GLY A 56 -2.88 22.88 -18.77
CA GLY A 56 -3.57 21.69 -18.28
C GLY A 56 -3.07 21.19 -16.94
N PRO A 57 -3.79 20.19 -16.38
CA PRO A 57 -3.37 19.54 -15.15
C PRO A 57 -2.16 18.64 -15.38
N ARG A 58 -1.21 18.67 -14.45
CA ARG A 58 0.01 17.86 -14.47
C ARG A 58 0.14 17.05 -13.18
N TYR A 59 0.77 15.88 -13.27
CA TYR A 59 1.21 15.12 -12.10
C TYR A 59 2.69 15.37 -11.82
N LEU A 60 3.10 15.10 -10.60
CA LEU A 60 4.48 14.91 -10.18
C LEU A 60 4.67 13.43 -9.85
N ASN A 61 5.81 12.83 -10.22
CA ASN A 61 6.17 11.46 -9.83
C ASN A 61 7.46 11.48 -9.01
N ASP A 62 8.33 10.45 -9.12
CA ASP A 62 9.58 10.41 -8.35
C ASP A 62 10.28 11.77 -8.35
N HIS A 63 10.66 12.20 -7.17
CA HIS A 63 11.11 13.56 -6.93
C HIS A 63 12.26 13.58 -5.92
N THR A 64 12.87 14.72 -5.76
CA THR A 64 13.86 14.98 -4.70
C THR A 64 13.65 16.37 -4.11
N LEU A 65 13.92 16.48 -2.82
CA LEU A 65 13.87 17.72 -2.06
C LEU A 65 15.25 18.04 -1.48
N ILE A 66 15.72 19.23 -1.70
CA ILE A 66 16.97 19.72 -1.10
C ILE A 66 16.78 21.10 -0.45
N ASN A 67 17.23 21.26 0.80
CA ASN A 67 17.34 22.57 1.44
C ASN A 67 18.74 23.13 1.19
N ALA A 68 18.81 24.16 0.37
CA ALA A 68 20.07 24.80 0.00
C ALA A 68 19.91 26.31 -0.07
N ARG A 69 20.93 27.04 0.39
CA ARG A 69 20.96 28.51 0.36
C ARG A 69 19.74 29.17 1.02
N GLY A 70 19.21 28.54 2.08
CA GLY A 70 18.05 29.05 2.84
C GLY A 70 16.71 28.87 2.16
N ARG A 71 16.63 28.02 1.13
CA ARG A 71 15.40 27.66 0.44
C ARG A 71 15.32 26.16 0.18
N TRP A 72 14.11 25.65 0.18
CA TRP A 72 13.82 24.32 -0.31
C TRP A 72 13.67 24.33 -1.83
N HIS A 73 14.23 23.35 -2.49
CA HIS A 73 14.09 23.10 -3.91
C HIS A 73 13.53 21.70 -4.12
N LEU A 74 12.58 21.61 -5.05
CA LEU A 74 11.93 20.39 -5.52
C LEU A 74 12.35 20.16 -6.96
N PHE A 75 12.77 18.95 -7.27
CA PHE A 75 12.93 18.45 -8.64
C PHE A 75 12.17 17.14 -8.75
N GLY A 76 11.46 16.91 -9.85
CA GLY A 76 10.71 15.66 -10.01
C GLY A 76 10.24 15.43 -11.43
N ILE A 77 9.96 14.18 -11.73
CA ILE A 77 9.31 13.81 -12.98
C ILE A 77 7.99 14.54 -13.09
N VAL A 78 7.70 15.09 -14.25
CA VAL A 78 6.43 15.75 -14.53
C VAL A 78 5.85 15.28 -15.85
N GLY A 79 4.55 15.06 -15.88
CA GLY A 79 3.81 14.69 -17.06
C GLY A 79 2.37 15.23 -17.01
N ASP A 80 1.66 15.15 -18.12
CA ASP A 80 0.26 15.56 -18.18
C ASP A 80 -0.62 14.54 -17.46
N SER A 81 -1.51 15.03 -16.60
CA SER A 81 -2.49 14.17 -15.93
C SER A 81 -3.41 13.53 -16.96
N ALA A 82 -3.67 12.25 -16.81
CA ALA A 82 -4.61 11.56 -17.69
C ALA A 82 -6.03 12.14 -17.52
N PRO A 83 -6.84 12.20 -18.59
CA PRO A 83 -8.24 12.53 -18.47
C PRO A 83 -8.97 11.49 -17.59
N PRO A 84 -10.12 11.82 -17.01
CA PRO A 84 -10.88 10.88 -16.20
C PRO A 84 -11.09 9.52 -16.90
N GLY A 85 -10.62 8.43 -16.26
CA GLY A 85 -10.65 7.08 -16.83
C GLY A 85 -9.53 6.74 -17.81
N GLY A 86 -8.60 7.65 -18.04
CA GLY A 86 -7.40 7.43 -18.86
C GLY A 86 -6.18 6.97 -18.05
N SER A 87 -5.08 6.70 -18.75
CA SER A 87 -3.78 6.36 -18.18
C SER A 87 -2.79 7.49 -18.33
N PRO A 88 -1.91 7.75 -17.36
CA PRO A 88 -0.72 8.56 -17.59
C PRO A 88 0.16 7.89 -18.66
N ASP A 89 0.80 8.72 -19.48
CA ASP A 89 1.76 8.26 -20.49
C ASP A 89 3.18 8.45 -19.96
N SER A 90 3.79 7.38 -19.47
CA SER A 90 5.18 7.45 -18.99
C SER A 90 6.21 7.70 -20.10
N ALA A 91 5.85 7.53 -21.38
CA ALA A 91 6.70 7.95 -22.50
C ALA A 91 6.79 9.48 -22.63
N ALA A 92 5.84 10.21 -22.05
CA ALA A 92 5.86 11.67 -21.98
C ALA A 92 6.66 12.23 -20.78
N GLU A 93 7.26 11.40 -19.95
CA GLU A 93 8.12 11.81 -18.83
C GLU A 93 9.50 12.25 -19.32
N THR A 94 9.54 13.42 -19.94
CA THR A 94 10.70 13.95 -20.68
C THR A 94 11.35 15.16 -20.05
N SER A 95 10.90 15.57 -18.85
CA SER A 95 11.48 16.70 -18.12
C SER A 95 11.38 16.55 -16.62
N PHE A 96 12.24 17.28 -15.91
CA PHE A 96 12.13 17.47 -14.46
C PHE A 96 11.59 18.86 -14.15
N ALA A 97 10.41 18.91 -13.53
CA ALA A 97 9.90 20.14 -12.94
C ALA A 97 10.87 20.67 -11.87
N HIS A 98 10.90 21.98 -11.72
CA HIS A 98 11.64 22.66 -10.65
C HIS A 98 10.70 23.62 -9.92
N ALA A 99 10.70 23.58 -8.61
CA ALA A 99 10.04 24.57 -7.76
C ALA A 99 10.87 24.89 -6.54
N SER A 100 10.65 26.07 -5.92
CA SER A 100 11.32 26.44 -4.68
C SER A 100 10.38 27.08 -3.66
N ALA A 101 10.70 26.93 -2.37
CA ALA A 101 9.89 27.41 -1.26
C ALA A 101 10.73 27.86 -0.07
N PRO A 102 10.21 28.72 0.84
CA PRO A 102 10.89 29.07 2.08
C PRO A 102 10.90 27.93 3.10
N GLY A 103 10.00 26.97 3.00
CA GLY A 103 9.88 25.79 3.87
C GLY A 103 9.30 24.59 3.11
N PRO A 104 9.33 23.38 3.69
CA PRO A 104 8.90 22.15 2.99
C PRO A 104 7.40 22.15 2.68
N HIS A 105 6.60 22.92 3.40
CA HIS A 105 5.17 23.08 3.16
C HIS A 105 4.82 24.25 2.22
N GLY A 106 5.82 24.93 1.66
CA GLY A 106 5.60 26.05 0.74
C GLY A 106 5.54 27.43 1.45
N PRO A 107 4.94 28.43 0.83
CA PRO A 107 4.38 28.37 -0.53
C PRO A 107 5.44 28.11 -1.60
N TRP A 108 5.13 27.18 -2.49
CA TRP A 108 6.02 26.80 -3.57
C TRP A 108 5.88 27.73 -4.77
N THR A 109 6.99 28.06 -5.40
CA THR A 109 7.04 28.83 -6.66
C THR A 109 7.64 27.95 -7.74
N GLY A 110 6.90 27.69 -8.79
CA GLY A 110 7.38 26.94 -9.96
C GLY A 110 8.38 27.75 -10.78
N HIS A 111 9.34 27.05 -11.37
CA HIS A 111 10.38 27.56 -12.25
C HIS A 111 10.36 26.82 -13.60
N PRO A 112 11.09 27.26 -14.63
CA PRO A 112 11.33 26.44 -15.81
C PRO A 112 11.88 25.06 -15.43
N ASP A 113 11.55 24.05 -16.24
CA ASP A 113 12.03 22.69 -16.03
C ASP A 113 13.56 22.66 -15.92
N ALA A 114 14.07 21.92 -14.92
CA ALA A 114 15.50 21.87 -14.61
C ALA A 114 16.32 21.15 -15.69
N LEU A 115 15.76 20.06 -16.20
CA LEU A 115 16.29 19.30 -17.33
C LEU A 115 15.14 18.90 -18.25
N VAL A 116 15.42 18.90 -19.55
CA VAL A 116 14.56 18.34 -20.59
C VAL A 116 15.39 17.28 -21.32
N VAL A 117 14.75 16.19 -21.73
CA VAL A 117 15.41 15.11 -22.47
C VAL A 117 16.21 15.64 -23.65
N ASP A 118 17.40 15.12 -23.83
CA ASP A 118 18.29 15.43 -24.95
C ASP A 118 18.67 14.14 -25.67
N PRO A 119 18.01 13.77 -26.77
CA PRO A 119 18.34 12.55 -27.51
C PRO A 119 19.78 12.53 -28.06
N SER A 120 20.44 13.68 -28.20
CA SER A 120 21.83 13.75 -28.60
C SER A 120 22.80 13.36 -27.47
N TYR A 121 22.34 13.44 -26.21
CA TYR A 121 23.11 13.00 -25.07
C TYR A 121 22.94 11.51 -24.83
N PHE A 122 23.74 10.72 -25.51
CA PHE A 122 23.78 9.24 -25.36
C PHE A 122 22.43 8.53 -25.56
N GLY A 123 21.49 9.16 -26.26
CA GLY A 123 20.21 8.57 -26.63
C GLY A 123 19.17 8.62 -25.51
N GLU A 124 19.12 9.70 -24.73
CA GLU A 124 18.04 9.90 -23.76
C GLU A 124 16.67 9.93 -24.47
N GLU A 125 15.73 9.14 -23.95
CA GLU A 125 14.33 9.14 -24.41
C GLU A 125 13.36 9.57 -23.31
N HIS A 126 13.76 9.46 -22.04
CA HIS A 126 13.01 9.89 -20.85
C HIS A 126 13.96 10.22 -19.70
N LEU A 127 13.45 10.95 -18.70
CA LEU A 127 14.16 11.33 -17.49
C LEU A 127 13.36 10.87 -16.27
N TRP A 128 13.96 10.02 -15.41
CA TRP A 128 13.29 9.48 -14.24
C TRP A 128 14.07 9.66 -12.95
N ALA A 129 13.33 9.81 -11.84
CA ALA A 129 13.78 9.75 -10.46
C ALA A 129 15.06 10.56 -10.19
N PRO A 130 15.00 11.89 -10.22
CA PRO A 130 16.14 12.72 -9.88
C PRO A 130 16.44 12.63 -8.40
N HIS A 131 17.73 12.62 -8.03
CA HIS A 131 18.21 12.79 -6.66
C HIS A 131 19.35 13.79 -6.62
N VAL A 132 19.26 14.79 -5.73
CA VAL A 132 20.20 15.90 -5.66
C VAL A 132 20.94 15.91 -4.33
N VAL A 133 22.28 15.97 -4.40
CA VAL A 133 23.12 16.20 -3.22
C VAL A 133 24.02 17.41 -3.42
N GLU A 134 24.43 18.06 -2.32
CA GLU A 134 25.42 19.13 -2.33
C GLU A 134 26.76 18.58 -1.86
N ALA A 135 27.79 18.80 -2.67
CA ALA A 135 29.16 18.45 -2.34
C ALA A 135 30.13 19.39 -3.04
N ASP A 136 31.22 19.74 -2.36
CA ASP A 136 32.33 20.57 -2.91
C ASP A 136 31.85 21.88 -3.53
N GLY A 137 30.83 22.54 -2.90
CA GLY A 137 30.29 23.80 -3.36
C GLY A 137 29.48 23.73 -4.66
N ARG A 138 29.06 22.54 -5.03
CA ARG A 138 28.30 22.22 -6.23
C ARG A 138 27.15 21.29 -5.90
N PHE A 139 26.08 21.31 -6.73
CA PHE A 139 24.96 20.38 -6.68
C PHE A 139 25.14 19.31 -7.74
N TRP A 140 24.83 18.07 -7.38
CA TRP A 140 24.98 16.86 -8.16
C TRP A 140 23.60 16.19 -8.27
N MET A 141 23.05 16.14 -9.48
CA MET A 141 21.78 15.48 -9.75
C MET A 141 22.05 14.15 -10.43
N PHE A 142 21.70 13.07 -9.76
CA PHE A 142 21.70 11.71 -10.30
C PHE A 142 20.31 11.40 -10.78
N TYR A 143 20.18 10.76 -11.94
CA TYR A 143 18.87 10.43 -12.50
C TYR A 143 18.95 9.20 -13.39
N ALA A 144 17.84 8.50 -13.55
CA ALA A 144 17.73 7.42 -14.50
C ALA A 144 17.33 7.97 -15.87
N ALA A 145 17.96 7.47 -16.90
CA ALA A 145 17.59 7.72 -18.28
C ALA A 145 17.55 6.40 -19.03
N GLY A 146 16.61 6.25 -19.91
CA GLY A 146 16.49 5.08 -20.77
C GLY A 146 16.52 5.47 -22.22
N GLY A 147 16.42 4.46 -23.07
CA GLY A 147 16.43 4.60 -24.52
C GLY A 147 16.87 3.31 -25.18
N ALA A 148 17.13 3.37 -26.48
CA ALA A 148 17.55 2.20 -27.27
C ALA A 148 18.81 1.50 -26.73
N SER A 149 19.62 2.21 -25.92
CA SER A 149 20.83 1.68 -25.28
C SER A 149 20.60 1.02 -23.91
N GLY A 150 19.36 0.91 -23.46
CA GLY A 150 18.98 0.32 -22.15
C GLY A 150 19.01 1.32 -20.99
N ALA A 151 18.82 0.82 -19.78
CA ALA A 151 18.77 1.62 -18.56
C ALA A 151 20.16 2.16 -18.17
N ALA A 152 20.21 3.41 -17.73
CA ALA A 152 21.44 4.09 -17.36
C ALA A 152 21.20 5.05 -16.18
N ILE A 153 22.21 5.19 -15.32
CA ILE A 153 22.28 6.27 -14.35
C ILE A 153 23.16 7.36 -14.89
N ASN A 154 22.60 8.54 -15.00
CA ASN A 154 23.23 9.74 -15.51
C ASN A 154 23.53 10.74 -14.38
N LEU A 155 24.34 11.74 -14.71
CA LEU A 155 24.73 12.82 -13.82
C LEU A 155 24.58 14.17 -14.53
N ALA A 156 23.99 15.14 -13.82
CA ALA A 156 24.11 16.55 -14.16
C ALA A 156 24.60 17.34 -12.94
N THR A 157 25.32 18.43 -13.16
CA THR A 157 25.83 19.29 -12.08
C THR A 157 25.39 20.72 -12.25
N SER A 158 25.24 21.43 -11.12
CA SER A 158 24.85 22.84 -11.07
C SER A 158 25.63 23.59 -10.00
N THR A 159 25.78 24.89 -10.15
CA THR A 159 26.28 25.78 -9.11
C THR A 159 25.19 26.64 -8.50
N ASP A 160 23.98 26.63 -9.06
CA ASP A 160 22.88 27.55 -8.69
C ASP A 160 21.52 26.87 -8.48
N LEU A 161 21.40 25.55 -8.80
CA LEU A 161 20.16 24.75 -8.81
C LEU A 161 19.20 25.09 -9.96
N PHE A 162 19.54 26.04 -10.81
CA PHE A 162 18.71 26.48 -11.94
C PHE A 162 19.29 26.08 -13.29
N THR A 163 20.62 26.11 -13.40
CA THR A 163 21.32 25.74 -14.64
C THR A 163 22.07 24.44 -14.43
N TRP A 164 21.69 23.42 -15.18
CA TRP A 164 22.25 22.08 -15.07
C TRP A 164 23.09 21.70 -16.29
N THR A 165 24.24 21.12 -16.06
CA THR A 165 25.14 20.63 -17.11
C THR A 165 25.33 19.14 -16.96
N ARG A 166 24.97 18.37 -18.00
CA ARG A 166 25.20 16.91 -18.03
C ARG A 166 26.68 16.57 -18.01
N GLU A 167 27.03 15.44 -17.43
CA GLU A 167 28.38 14.91 -17.38
C GLU A 167 28.87 14.60 -18.83
N PRO A 168 29.89 15.27 -19.33
CA PRO A 168 30.29 15.14 -20.74
C PRO A 168 30.72 13.73 -21.15
N SER A 169 31.17 12.93 -20.21
CA SER A 169 31.63 11.55 -20.48
C SER A 169 30.50 10.56 -20.67
N GLY A 170 29.26 10.98 -20.46
CA GLY A 170 28.07 10.15 -20.62
C GLY A 170 27.59 9.52 -19.31
N PRO A 171 26.76 8.46 -19.40
CA PRO A 171 26.25 7.76 -18.24
C PRO A 171 27.32 7.28 -17.28
N LEU A 172 27.08 7.39 -15.97
CA LEU A 172 27.98 6.89 -14.94
C LEU A 172 28.12 5.36 -15.01
N PHE A 173 27.01 4.70 -15.24
CA PHE A 173 26.96 3.25 -15.50
C PHE A 173 25.63 2.84 -16.12
N ARG A 174 25.58 1.61 -16.61
CA ARG A 174 24.37 0.97 -17.13
C ARG A 174 24.03 -0.27 -16.30
N GLY A 175 22.77 -0.65 -16.29
CA GLY A 175 22.26 -1.85 -15.66
C GLY A 175 21.16 -2.51 -16.48
N ILE A 176 20.58 -3.57 -15.97
CA ILE A 176 19.45 -4.26 -16.61
C ILE A 176 18.21 -3.36 -16.55
N VAL A 177 17.94 -2.80 -15.36
CA VAL A 177 16.84 -1.86 -15.11
C VAL A 177 17.28 -0.70 -14.22
N ALA A 178 18.57 -0.41 -14.14
CA ALA A 178 19.14 0.59 -13.25
C ALA A 178 18.35 1.90 -13.26
N ARG A 179 17.69 2.22 -12.14
CA ARG A 179 16.86 3.40 -11.97
C ARG A 179 16.75 3.82 -10.50
N ASP A 180 16.12 4.95 -10.25
CA ASP A 180 15.79 5.49 -8.94
C ASP A 180 17.02 5.64 -8.03
N PRO A 181 18.06 6.38 -8.48
CA PRO A 181 19.28 6.53 -7.69
C PRO A 181 19.01 7.42 -6.47
N MET A 182 19.50 6.99 -5.31
CA MET A 182 19.58 7.77 -4.08
C MET A 182 21.01 7.74 -3.56
N VAL A 183 21.58 8.89 -3.22
CA VAL A 183 22.97 9.01 -2.81
C VAL A 183 23.09 9.51 -1.38
N LEU A 184 23.84 8.77 -0.57
CA LEU A 184 24.07 9.07 0.84
C LEU A 184 25.56 8.97 1.16
N ARG A 185 26.06 9.75 2.13
CA ARG A 185 27.42 9.61 2.63
C ARG A 185 27.47 8.61 3.78
N VAL A 186 28.27 7.56 3.63
CA VAL A 186 28.41 6.48 4.60
C VAL A 186 29.90 6.28 4.91
N GLY A 187 30.32 6.43 6.16
CA GLY A 187 31.69 6.17 6.58
C GLY A 187 32.77 6.95 5.82
N GLY A 188 32.41 8.11 5.28
CA GLY A 188 33.35 8.96 4.51
C GLY A 188 33.34 8.75 3.00
N GLU A 189 32.66 7.72 2.49
CA GLU A 189 32.43 7.49 1.06
C GLU A 189 31.00 7.83 0.67
N TRP A 190 30.76 8.05 -0.61
CA TRP A 190 29.45 8.17 -1.19
C TRP A 190 28.93 6.79 -1.55
N VAL A 191 27.67 6.53 -1.24
CA VAL A 191 26.97 5.29 -1.57
C VAL A 191 25.71 5.66 -2.35
N MET A 192 25.58 5.11 -3.54
CA MET A 192 24.35 5.21 -4.34
C MET A 192 23.56 3.93 -4.17
N TYR A 193 22.34 4.02 -3.68
CA TYR A 193 21.36 2.95 -3.71
C TYR A 193 20.48 3.14 -4.93
N TYR A 194 20.09 2.05 -5.60
CA TYR A 194 19.28 2.12 -6.80
C TYR A 194 18.54 0.80 -7.05
N THR A 195 17.46 0.89 -7.80
CA THR A 195 16.67 -0.28 -8.22
C THR A 195 17.38 -1.02 -9.35
N GLU A 196 17.48 -2.36 -9.22
CA GLU A 196 18.12 -3.22 -10.22
C GLU A 196 17.44 -4.60 -10.24
N LEU A 197 17.85 -5.46 -11.17
CA LEU A 197 17.57 -6.90 -11.17
C LEU A 197 18.82 -7.68 -10.73
N SER A 198 18.61 -8.80 -10.04
CA SER A 198 19.71 -9.70 -9.64
C SER A 198 20.40 -10.39 -10.82
N GLY A 199 19.78 -10.32 -11.99
CA GLY A 199 20.23 -10.87 -13.27
C GLY A 199 19.10 -10.82 -14.29
N PRO A 200 19.33 -11.14 -15.56
CA PRO A 200 18.28 -11.23 -16.57
C PRO A 200 17.18 -12.22 -16.14
N GLY A 201 15.94 -11.73 -16.01
CA GLY A 201 14.81 -12.51 -15.50
C GLY A 201 14.88 -12.84 -14.01
N GLY A 202 15.78 -12.20 -13.28
CA GLY A 202 15.95 -12.39 -11.84
C GLY A 202 14.98 -11.55 -10.99
N HIS A 203 15.23 -11.56 -9.67
CA HIS A 203 14.43 -10.81 -8.71
C HIS A 203 14.73 -9.31 -8.75
N HIS A 204 13.75 -8.48 -8.41
CA HIS A 204 13.99 -7.10 -8.10
C HIS A 204 14.83 -6.96 -6.83
N VAL A 205 15.82 -6.10 -6.89
CA VAL A 205 16.77 -5.84 -5.80
C VAL A 205 16.99 -4.35 -5.61
N VAL A 206 17.39 -3.96 -4.41
CA VAL A 206 18.13 -2.73 -4.22
C VAL A 206 19.62 -3.08 -4.31
N ALA A 207 20.31 -2.48 -5.27
CA ALA A 207 21.74 -2.56 -5.36
C ALA A 207 22.39 -1.25 -4.86
N CYS A 208 23.66 -1.30 -4.51
CA CYS A 208 24.43 -0.09 -4.24
C CYS A 208 25.78 -0.10 -4.94
N ARG A 209 26.34 1.09 -5.13
CA ARG A 209 27.73 1.33 -5.57
C ARG A 209 28.37 2.36 -4.67
N ARG A 210 29.70 2.34 -4.57
CA ARG A 210 30.48 3.26 -3.75
C ARG A 210 31.32 4.16 -4.62
N SER A 211 31.51 5.41 -4.18
CA SER A 211 32.35 6.40 -4.87
C SER A 211 33.08 7.30 -3.88
N ALA A 212 34.29 7.71 -4.22
CA ALA A 212 35.00 8.72 -3.48
C ALA A 212 34.75 10.15 -4.01
N ASP A 213 34.26 10.29 -5.25
CA ASP A 213 34.22 11.55 -5.99
C ASP A 213 32.92 11.86 -6.73
N LEU A 214 31.86 11.03 -6.50
CA LEU A 214 30.54 11.14 -7.15
C LEU A 214 30.52 10.89 -8.67
N ARG A 215 31.67 10.61 -9.30
CA ARG A 215 31.80 10.33 -10.73
C ARG A 215 32.19 8.88 -11.01
N ASN A 216 33.14 8.39 -10.26
CA ASN A 216 33.67 7.05 -10.45
C ASN A 216 33.03 6.10 -9.44
N TRP A 217 32.16 5.22 -9.92
CA TRP A 217 31.38 4.28 -9.10
C TRP A 217 31.93 2.87 -9.25
N GLY A 218 32.24 2.25 -8.12
CA GLY A 218 32.75 0.88 -8.05
C GLY A 218 31.73 -0.19 -8.48
N ASP A 219 32.07 -1.44 -8.25
CA ASP A 219 31.21 -2.58 -8.60
C ASP A 219 29.88 -2.59 -7.82
N PRO A 220 28.80 -3.09 -8.42
CA PRO A 220 27.52 -3.19 -7.77
C PRO A 220 27.51 -4.25 -6.67
N ARG A 221 26.82 -3.95 -5.57
CA ARG A 221 26.51 -4.90 -4.51
C ARG A 221 25.00 -4.89 -4.24
N VAL A 222 24.37 -6.07 -4.18
CA VAL A 222 22.99 -6.20 -3.75
C VAL A 222 22.92 -6.00 -2.24
N VAL A 223 22.03 -5.11 -1.78
CA VAL A 223 21.82 -4.79 -0.36
C VAL A 223 20.47 -5.27 0.16
N PHE A 224 19.52 -5.46 -0.74
CA PHE A 224 18.21 -6.04 -0.43
C PHE A 224 17.69 -6.86 -1.61
N THR A 225 17.14 -8.04 -1.33
CA THR A 225 16.45 -8.88 -2.33
C THR A 225 15.11 -9.28 -1.77
N ASP A 226 14.04 -9.03 -2.53
CA ASP A 226 12.77 -9.69 -2.29
C ASP A 226 12.71 -10.96 -3.15
N ALA A 227 13.07 -12.09 -2.56
CA ALA A 227 13.11 -13.38 -3.26
C ALA A 227 11.72 -13.91 -3.65
N SER A 228 10.65 -13.26 -3.17
CA SER A 228 9.26 -13.56 -3.56
C SER A 228 8.85 -12.94 -4.89
N THR A 229 9.70 -12.12 -5.50
CA THR A 229 9.40 -11.37 -6.73
C THR A 229 10.23 -11.87 -7.89
N ASP A 230 9.73 -11.62 -9.09
CA ASP A 230 10.46 -11.81 -10.35
C ASP A 230 10.61 -10.48 -11.09
N ALA A 231 11.20 -10.52 -12.30
CA ALA A 231 11.43 -9.34 -13.13
C ALA A 231 10.14 -8.67 -13.64
N THR A 232 8.98 -9.25 -13.41
CA THR A 232 7.70 -8.72 -13.91
C THR A 232 7.02 -7.76 -12.94
N VAL A 233 7.52 -7.67 -11.69
CA VAL A 233 6.91 -6.90 -10.61
C VAL A 233 7.91 -5.89 -10.05
N SER A 234 7.53 -4.64 -9.97
CA SER A 234 8.33 -3.57 -9.36
C SER A 234 8.06 -3.51 -7.87
N VAL A 235 9.01 -3.96 -7.06
CA VAL A 235 8.85 -4.04 -5.60
C VAL A 235 10.04 -3.47 -4.83
N THR A 236 10.99 -2.86 -5.53
CA THR A 236 12.15 -2.21 -4.94
C THR A 236 12.36 -0.81 -5.51
N GLU A 237 11.29 -0.21 -6.02
CA GLU A 237 11.34 1.14 -6.60
C GLU A 237 11.61 2.20 -5.54
N SER A 238 12.22 3.30 -5.99
CA SER A 238 12.45 4.53 -5.23
C SER A 238 13.08 4.27 -3.85
N PRO A 239 14.20 3.50 -3.78
CA PRO A 239 14.86 3.25 -2.51
C PRO A 239 15.39 4.56 -1.93
N TYR A 240 15.12 4.80 -0.64
CA TYR A 240 15.64 5.95 0.10
C TYR A 240 16.22 5.50 1.43
N VAL A 241 17.44 5.90 1.76
CA VAL A 241 18.11 5.46 2.99
C VAL A 241 18.38 6.64 3.91
N VAL A 242 18.00 6.49 5.17
CA VAL A 242 18.26 7.46 6.23
C VAL A 242 19.16 6.82 7.29
N GLU A 243 20.21 7.50 7.69
CA GLU A 243 20.99 7.14 8.89
C GLU A 243 20.41 7.86 10.09
N ARG A 244 20.12 7.10 11.17
CA ARG A 244 19.68 7.65 12.45
C ARG A 244 20.14 6.78 13.61
N ASP A 245 20.82 7.40 14.57
CA ASP A 245 21.24 6.78 15.84
C ASP A 245 22.05 5.47 15.63
N GLY A 246 22.90 5.46 14.60
CA GLY A 246 23.76 4.31 14.25
C GLY A 246 23.02 3.18 13.55
N TRP A 247 21.80 3.41 13.08
CA TRP A 247 21.01 2.52 12.25
C TRP A 247 20.72 3.15 10.88
N TYR A 248 20.60 2.32 9.87
CA TYR A 248 20.18 2.70 8.52
C TYR A 248 18.76 2.21 8.29
N TYR A 249 17.90 3.09 7.78
CA TYR A 249 16.49 2.82 7.49
C TYR A 249 16.29 2.93 5.99
N LEU A 250 16.01 1.80 5.35
CA LEU A 250 15.70 1.72 3.92
C LEU A 250 14.19 1.82 3.73
N PHE A 251 13.77 2.89 3.11
CA PHE A 251 12.42 3.10 2.60
C PHE A 251 12.36 2.55 1.19
N ILE A 252 11.38 1.70 0.89
CA ILE A 252 11.33 0.95 -0.35
C ILE A 252 9.87 0.67 -0.74
N GLY A 253 9.51 0.85 -1.98
CA GLY A 253 8.17 0.55 -2.49
C GLY A 253 8.12 0.45 -4.01
N PRO A 254 6.94 0.11 -4.51
CA PRO A 254 5.83 -0.55 -3.82
C PRO A 254 6.00 -2.08 -3.81
N ARG A 255 5.76 -2.73 -2.68
CA ARG A 255 5.77 -4.19 -2.60
C ARG A 255 4.44 -4.82 -3.05
N ASN A 256 3.34 -4.14 -2.84
CA ASN A 256 1.99 -4.67 -3.04
C ASN A 256 1.08 -3.72 -3.83
N GLY A 257 1.59 -3.07 -4.85
CA GLY A 257 0.85 -2.13 -5.67
C GLY A 257 1.65 -0.89 -5.99
N TYR A 258 0.99 0.20 -6.27
CA TYR A 258 1.63 1.46 -6.63
C TYR A 258 1.90 2.36 -5.42
N GLU A 259 0.99 2.38 -4.46
CA GLU A 259 1.08 3.20 -3.24
C GLU A 259 1.68 2.38 -2.08
N GLY A 260 2.37 3.09 -1.19
CA GLY A 260 2.97 2.52 0.00
C GLY A 260 4.49 2.38 -0.10
N THR A 261 5.15 2.54 1.03
CA THR A 261 6.60 2.45 1.19
C THR A 261 6.88 1.71 2.48
N ASP A 262 7.52 0.55 2.39
CA ASP A 262 7.94 -0.22 3.56
C ASP A 262 9.26 0.32 4.10
N VAL A 263 9.49 0.19 5.41
CA VAL A 263 10.73 0.65 6.05
C VAL A 263 11.43 -0.53 6.71
N LEU A 264 12.67 -0.77 6.30
CA LEU A 264 13.54 -1.81 6.84
C LEU A 264 14.72 -1.17 7.57
N ALA A 265 15.05 -1.64 8.77
CA ALA A 265 16.18 -1.17 9.55
C ALA A 265 17.33 -2.18 9.57
N SER A 266 18.56 -1.68 9.52
CA SER A 266 19.78 -2.46 9.64
C SER A 266 20.90 -1.62 10.26
N ARG A 267 21.84 -2.25 10.94
CA ARG A 267 23.10 -1.62 11.33
C ARG A 267 24.14 -1.64 10.20
N ASP A 268 23.98 -2.57 9.26
CA ASP A 268 24.82 -2.61 8.06
C ASP A 268 24.14 -1.87 6.92
N PRO A 269 24.70 -0.74 6.45
CA PRO A 269 24.15 0.00 5.31
C PRO A 269 24.18 -0.79 4.00
N PHE A 270 24.88 -1.90 3.99
CA PHE A 270 25.05 -2.77 2.83
C PHE A 270 24.26 -4.09 2.92
N GLY A 271 23.36 -4.22 3.88
CA GLY A 271 22.56 -5.42 4.06
C GLY A 271 21.26 -5.13 4.79
N PHE A 272 20.13 -5.30 4.11
CA PHE A 272 18.79 -5.17 4.66
C PHE A 272 18.02 -6.47 4.48
N GLY A 273 17.10 -6.75 5.37
CA GLY A 273 16.26 -7.93 5.31
C GLY A 273 14.86 -7.68 5.87
N LEU A 274 13.90 -8.50 5.48
CA LEU A 274 12.49 -8.38 5.91
C LEU A 274 12.33 -8.52 7.43
N ALA A 275 13.22 -9.25 8.10
CA ALA A 275 13.25 -9.33 9.57
C ALA A 275 13.52 -7.97 10.25
N GLY A 276 14.12 -7.02 9.53
CA GLY A 276 14.33 -5.64 9.97
C GLY A 276 13.17 -4.69 9.71
N SER A 277 11.99 -5.19 9.36
CA SER A 277 10.82 -4.34 9.10
C SER A 277 10.40 -3.55 10.34
N VAL A 278 10.33 -2.22 10.21
CA VAL A 278 10.12 -1.29 11.33
C VAL A 278 9.02 -0.27 11.07
N GLY A 279 8.41 -0.27 9.90
CA GLY A 279 7.33 0.66 9.60
C GLY A 279 6.84 0.59 8.16
N HIS A 280 5.80 1.38 7.94
CA HIS A 280 5.21 1.60 6.64
C HIS A 280 4.77 3.06 6.53
N VAL A 281 5.01 3.67 5.36
CA VAL A 281 4.57 5.04 5.04
C VAL A 281 3.60 4.95 3.86
N PRO A 282 2.37 5.46 4.00
CA PRO A 282 1.35 5.31 2.98
C PRO A 282 1.52 6.37 1.86
N GLY A 283 2.60 6.29 1.10
CA GLY A 283 2.93 7.17 0.00
C GLY A 283 3.78 6.49 -1.05
N HIS A 284 3.68 6.94 -2.29
CA HIS A 284 4.52 6.49 -3.40
C HIS A 284 5.76 7.38 -3.50
N ALA A 285 6.90 6.80 -3.88
CA ALA A 285 8.19 7.47 -4.08
C ALA A 285 8.56 8.37 -2.89
N VAL A 286 8.48 7.81 -1.69
CA VAL A 286 8.71 8.57 -0.45
C VAL A 286 10.16 8.99 -0.33
N GLU A 287 10.37 10.29 -0.16
CA GLU A 287 11.63 10.83 0.34
C GLU A 287 11.47 11.33 1.78
N VAL A 288 12.55 11.26 2.53
CA VAL A 288 12.58 11.67 3.93
C VAL A 288 13.42 12.93 4.05
N VAL A 289 12.82 14.00 4.54
CA VAL A 289 13.51 15.26 4.73
C VAL A 289 13.39 15.74 6.18
N ARG A 290 14.34 16.58 6.58
CA ARG A 290 14.38 17.17 7.93
C ARG A 290 14.41 18.68 7.83
N ASP A 291 13.52 19.33 8.59
CA ASP A 291 13.52 20.78 8.77
C ASP A 291 13.61 21.12 10.27
N GLY A 292 14.73 21.63 10.70
CA GLY A 292 15.05 21.75 12.12
C GLY A 292 15.06 20.40 12.81
N GLU A 293 14.21 20.24 13.83
CA GLU A 293 14.04 18.96 14.54
C GLU A 293 12.91 18.10 14.00
N THR A 294 12.14 18.60 13.02
CA THR A 294 10.98 17.91 12.49
C THR A 294 11.35 17.10 11.25
N TRP A 295 10.93 15.85 11.23
CA TRP A 295 11.06 14.95 10.11
C TRP A 295 9.77 14.90 9.31
N TYR A 296 9.90 14.84 8.00
CA TYR A 296 8.79 14.74 7.07
C TYR A 296 9.03 13.62 6.06
N ALA A 297 7.96 12.97 5.65
CA ALA A 297 7.90 12.14 4.46
C ALA A 297 7.21 12.93 3.36
N SER A 298 7.80 12.98 2.18
CA SER A 298 7.11 13.45 0.97
C SER A 298 6.55 12.28 0.19
N ALA A 299 5.54 12.52 -0.63
CA ALA A 299 5.00 11.53 -1.56
C ALA A 299 4.46 12.22 -2.82
N ALA A 300 4.63 11.56 -3.95
CA ALA A 300 4.10 11.98 -5.23
C ALA A 300 3.73 10.74 -6.06
N GLY A 301 3.17 10.89 -7.24
CA GLY A 301 2.84 9.74 -8.10
C GLY A 301 1.88 10.09 -9.21
N TRP A 302 1.74 9.20 -10.16
CA TRP A 302 0.91 9.38 -11.37
C TRP A 302 -0.54 9.78 -11.10
N PHE A 303 -1.06 9.38 -9.95
CA PHE A 303 -2.46 9.57 -9.57
C PHE A 303 -2.65 10.70 -8.57
N ARG A 304 -1.59 11.50 -8.36
CA ARG A 304 -1.59 12.63 -7.46
C ARG A 304 -1.27 13.90 -8.23
N ASN A 305 -2.01 14.96 -7.97
CA ASN A 305 -1.74 16.27 -8.56
C ASN A 305 -0.63 16.98 -7.78
N GLY A 306 0.61 16.46 -7.85
CA GLY A 306 1.77 17.11 -7.30
C GLY A 306 2.34 16.48 -6.02
N LEU A 307 2.93 17.33 -5.16
CA LEU A 307 3.66 16.93 -3.95
C LEU A 307 2.76 16.93 -2.73
N TYR A 308 2.89 15.89 -1.94
CA TYR A 308 2.28 15.74 -0.62
C TYR A 308 3.36 15.61 0.45
N MET A 309 3.11 16.16 1.64
CA MET A 309 3.99 16.09 2.81
C MET A 309 3.24 15.58 4.03
N ALA A 310 3.90 14.74 4.81
CA ALA A 310 3.40 14.27 6.09
C ALA A 310 4.48 14.39 7.18
N PRO A 311 4.12 14.65 8.45
CA PRO A 311 5.05 14.48 9.55
C PRO A 311 5.49 13.01 9.62
N LEU A 312 6.80 12.77 9.72
CA LEU A 312 7.37 11.45 9.93
C LEU A 312 7.71 11.28 11.40
N SER A 313 7.22 10.20 11.99
CA SER A 313 7.49 9.90 13.40
C SER A 313 8.52 8.80 13.54
N TRP A 314 9.46 9.01 14.46
CA TRP A 314 10.44 8.05 14.93
C TRP A 314 10.13 7.77 16.39
N ARG A 315 9.67 6.58 16.71
CA ARG A 315 9.21 6.25 18.07
C ARG A 315 10.07 5.15 18.67
N ASP A 316 10.48 5.36 19.91
CA ASP A 316 11.33 4.43 20.67
C ASP A 316 10.57 3.19 21.17
N THR A 317 9.25 3.28 21.23
CA THR A 317 8.39 2.14 21.60
C THR A 317 7.72 1.56 20.36
N PRO A 318 7.36 0.26 20.35
CA PRO A 318 6.61 -0.33 19.25
C PRO A 318 5.37 0.51 18.93
N THR A 319 5.36 1.11 17.76
CA THR A 319 4.20 1.82 17.25
C THR A 319 3.32 0.84 16.50
N PRO A 320 2.01 0.91 16.64
CA PRO A 320 1.13 0.15 15.79
C PRO A 320 1.45 0.36 14.30
N TRP A 321 1.48 -0.71 13.55
CA TRP A 321 1.52 -0.62 12.11
C TRP A 321 0.29 0.13 11.63
N GLN A 322 0.48 1.11 10.78
CA GLN A 322 -0.66 1.70 10.10
C GLN A 322 -1.17 0.70 9.07
N SER A 323 -2.33 0.15 9.35
CA SER A 323 -3.03 -0.68 8.36
C SER A 323 -3.59 0.24 7.27
N PRO A 324 -3.53 -0.15 6.01
CA PRO A 324 -4.19 0.58 4.93
C PRO A 324 -5.72 0.41 4.93
N ASP A 325 -6.32 -0.12 6.00
CA ASP A 325 -7.75 -0.36 6.05
C ASP A 325 -8.52 0.78 6.71
N ASN A 326 -9.70 1.05 6.22
CA ASN A 326 -10.66 1.99 6.78
C ASN A 326 -11.15 1.51 8.15
N PRO A 327 -11.89 2.34 8.91
CA PRO A 327 -12.64 1.85 10.04
C PRO A 327 -13.40 0.59 9.66
N VAL A 328 -13.36 -0.43 10.49
CA VAL A 328 -14.14 -1.65 10.28
C VAL A 328 -15.41 -1.57 11.08
N ALA A 329 -16.49 -2.17 10.58
CA ALA A 329 -17.79 -2.15 11.21
C ALA A 329 -18.44 -3.54 11.22
N GLY A 330 -19.14 -3.86 12.31
CA GLY A 330 -19.89 -5.09 12.45
C GLY A 330 -21.05 -4.96 13.44
N LEU A 331 -22.03 -5.83 13.31
CA LEU A 331 -23.16 -5.89 14.25
C LEU A 331 -22.73 -6.64 15.51
N ASP A 332 -22.94 -6.02 16.65
CA ASP A 332 -22.76 -6.63 17.96
C ASP A 332 -23.89 -7.61 18.32
N VAL A 333 -23.78 -8.26 19.48
CA VAL A 333 -24.78 -9.22 19.97
C VAL A 333 -26.17 -8.62 20.15
N ALA A 334 -26.27 -7.31 20.38
CA ALA A 334 -27.52 -6.58 20.48
C ALA A 334 -28.03 -6.05 19.12
N GLY A 335 -27.39 -6.40 18.02
CA GLY A 335 -27.73 -5.93 16.67
C GLY A 335 -27.33 -4.47 16.41
N ARG A 336 -26.48 -3.86 17.24
CA ARG A 336 -26.01 -2.49 17.05
C ARG A 336 -24.73 -2.49 16.20
N LEU A 337 -24.66 -1.59 15.23
CA LEU A 337 -23.40 -1.38 14.52
C LEU A 337 -22.34 -0.86 15.50
N THR A 338 -21.20 -1.50 15.46
CA THR A 338 -19.99 -1.10 16.19
C THR A 338 -18.90 -0.83 15.19
N VAL A 339 -18.29 0.33 15.26
CA VAL A 339 -17.23 0.80 14.37
C VAL A 339 -15.91 0.88 15.15
N PHE A 340 -14.87 0.29 14.62
CA PHE A 340 -13.50 0.34 15.18
C PHE A 340 -12.59 1.10 14.25
N ALA A 341 -11.69 1.90 14.83
CA ALA A 341 -10.68 2.66 14.11
C ALA A 341 -9.43 2.81 14.98
N LEU A 342 -8.34 3.31 14.39
CA LEU A 342 -7.16 3.72 15.14
C LEU A 342 -7.12 5.24 15.27
N ASP A 343 -6.76 5.74 16.44
CA ASP A 343 -6.52 7.17 16.66
C ASP A 343 -5.33 7.64 15.82
N ALA A 344 -5.46 8.83 15.23
CA ALA A 344 -4.41 9.38 14.38
C ALA A 344 -3.16 9.83 15.17
N THR A 345 -3.29 10.05 16.47
CA THR A 345 -2.23 10.63 17.30
C THR A 345 -1.38 9.56 17.98
N ASP A 346 -2.04 8.61 18.65
CA ASP A 346 -1.39 7.59 19.49
C ASP A 346 -1.65 6.17 19.02
N HIS A 347 -2.42 6.02 17.94
CA HIS A 347 -2.85 4.75 17.35
C HIS A 347 -3.59 3.83 18.34
N ALA A 348 -4.17 4.40 19.41
CA ALA A 348 -5.04 3.64 20.26
C ALA A 348 -6.24 3.11 19.47
N MET A 349 -6.67 1.90 19.78
CA MET A 349 -7.89 1.37 19.18
C MET A 349 -9.10 2.10 19.75
N LEU A 350 -9.88 2.69 18.88
CA LEU A 350 -11.11 3.42 19.16
C LEU A 350 -12.31 2.55 18.81
N ARG A 351 -13.40 2.77 19.52
CA ARG A 351 -14.70 2.18 19.24
C ARG A 351 -15.80 3.24 19.29
N ARG A 352 -16.80 3.09 18.40
CA ARG A 352 -18.04 3.86 18.44
C ARG A 352 -19.21 2.92 18.16
N VAL A 353 -20.31 3.04 18.91
CA VAL A 353 -21.41 2.07 18.90
C VAL A 353 -22.74 2.80 18.67
N GLN A 354 -23.62 2.22 17.85
CA GLN A 354 -25.02 2.65 17.83
C GLN A 354 -25.64 2.50 19.22
N LEU A 355 -26.36 3.52 19.69
CA LEU A 355 -27.07 3.48 20.96
C LEU A 355 -28.32 2.63 20.88
N ASP A 356 -28.97 2.63 19.72
CA ASP A 356 -30.15 1.85 19.39
C ASP A 356 -30.00 1.28 17.98
N PRO A 357 -30.19 -0.05 17.75
CA PRO A 357 -30.00 -0.68 16.44
C PRO A 357 -30.96 -0.18 15.35
N HIS A 358 -32.03 0.55 15.72
CA HIS A 358 -33.05 1.06 14.80
C HIS A 358 -32.92 2.58 14.51
N THR A 359 -31.90 3.25 15.06
CA THR A 359 -31.69 4.70 14.91
C THR A 359 -30.29 5.03 14.47
N ASP A 360 -30.08 6.25 13.97
CA ASP A 360 -28.76 6.77 13.64
C ASP A 360 -28.09 7.51 14.83
N SER A 361 -28.46 7.13 16.06
CA SER A 361 -27.87 7.64 17.29
C SER A 361 -26.63 6.84 17.66
N TRP A 362 -25.54 7.53 17.96
CA TRP A 362 -24.23 6.92 18.22
C TRP A 362 -23.63 7.41 19.54
N SER A 363 -22.88 6.54 20.22
CA SER A 363 -22.00 6.95 21.31
C SER A 363 -20.94 7.92 20.80
N ASP A 364 -20.22 8.58 21.70
CA ASP A 364 -18.93 9.19 21.34
C ASP A 364 -17.88 8.11 21.04
N TRP A 365 -16.77 8.52 20.42
CA TRP A 365 -15.61 7.66 20.29
C TRP A 365 -15.01 7.41 21.68
N GLU A 366 -14.81 6.15 21.99
CA GLU A 366 -14.17 5.71 23.24
C GLU A 366 -12.92 4.87 22.92
N THR A 367 -11.95 4.88 23.80
CA THR A 367 -10.78 4.00 23.71
C THR A 367 -11.21 2.57 24.04
N PHE A 368 -11.01 1.66 23.09
CA PHE A 368 -11.35 0.26 23.26
C PHE A 368 -10.20 -0.53 23.93
N GLY A 369 -8.99 -0.01 23.86
CA GLY A 369 -7.78 -0.60 24.43
C GLY A 369 -7.25 -1.77 23.60
N GLY A 370 -6.24 -2.44 24.15
CA GLY A 370 -5.57 -3.56 23.51
C GLY A 370 -4.45 -3.13 22.55
N PRO A 371 -3.66 -4.10 22.09
CA PRO A 371 -2.62 -3.85 21.12
C PRO A 371 -3.23 -3.46 19.76
N ALA A 372 -2.67 -2.47 19.10
CA ALA A 372 -3.22 -1.94 17.86
C ALA A 372 -2.10 -1.62 16.84
N GLY A 373 -1.51 -2.67 16.29
CA GLY A 373 -0.56 -2.60 15.16
C GLY A 373 -1.23 -2.42 13.80
N ALA A 374 -2.54 -2.66 13.73
CA ALA A 374 -3.38 -2.50 12.55
C ALA A 374 -4.84 -2.27 12.96
N VAL A 375 -5.69 -1.79 12.04
CA VAL A 375 -7.14 -1.82 12.24
C VAL A 375 -7.57 -3.27 12.45
N PRO A 376 -8.42 -3.57 13.44
CA PRO A 376 -8.75 -4.94 13.78
C PRO A 376 -9.57 -5.63 12.69
N THR A 377 -9.51 -6.95 12.68
CA THR A 377 -10.43 -7.78 11.92
C THR A 377 -11.55 -8.26 12.84
N LEU A 378 -12.77 -8.31 12.33
CA LEU A 378 -13.94 -8.73 13.07
C LEU A 378 -14.37 -10.12 12.64
N GLY A 379 -14.55 -11.02 13.62
CA GLY A 379 -15.33 -12.23 13.52
C GLY A 379 -16.70 -12.02 14.17
N ARG A 380 -17.72 -12.71 13.70
CA ARG A 380 -19.02 -12.75 14.35
C ARG A 380 -19.45 -14.19 14.52
N ASP A 381 -19.59 -14.59 15.76
CA ASP A 381 -20.02 -15.95 16.13
C ASP A 381 -21.47 -16.23 15.73
N THR A 382 -21.84 -17.50 15.72
CA THR A 382 -23.22 -17.95 15.43
C THR A 382 -24.27 -17.44 16.41
N ASP A 383 -23.87 -17.10 17.64
CA ASP A 383 -24.71 -16.46 18.66
C ASP A 383 -24.77 -14.94 18.55
N GLY A 384 -24.12 -14.36 17.52
CA GLY A 384 -24.13 -12.95 17.23
C GLY A 384 -23.07 -12.13 17.97
N ARG A 385 -22.24 -12.74 18.83
CA ARG A 385 -21.16 -12.04 19.50
C ARG A 385 -20.05 -11.66 18.53
N LEU A 386 -19.52 -10.46 18.70
CA LEU A 386 -18.32 -10.03 18.01
C LEU A 386 -17.07 -10.61 18.68
N GLU A 387 -16.12 -10.99 17.86
CA GLU A 387 -14.76 -11.26 18.27
C GLU A 387 -13.82 -10.36 17.47
N VAL A 388 -13.01 -9.59 18.18
CA VAL A 388 -12.09 -8.60 17.60
C VAL A 388 -10.68 -9.17 17.62
N PHE A 389 -10.07 -9.29 16.45
CA PHE A 389 -8.69 -9.76 16.31
C PHE A 389 -7.79 -8.57 15.98
N SER A 390 -6.73 -8.43 16.72
CA SER A 390 -5.78 -7.33 16.58
C SER A 390 -4.36 -7.84 16.38
N LEU A 391 -3.64 -7.16 15.53
CA LEU A 391 -2.20 -7.34 15.36
C LEU A 391 -1.46 -6.53 16.42
N ALA A 392 -0.54 -7.15 17.14
CA ALA A 392 0.31 -6.42 18.09
C ALA A 392 1.25 -5.45 17.35
N PRO A 393 1.61 -4.31 17.99
CA PRO A 393 2.58 -3.39 17.43
C PRO A 393 3.88 -4.10 17.01
N GLY A 394 4.37 -3.77 15.82
CA GLY A 394 5.56 -4.41 15.26
C GLY A 394 5.37 -5.86 14.82
N GLY A 395 4.12 -6.36 14.75
CA GLY A 395 3.84 -7.71 14.29
C GLY A 395 4.33 -8.80 15.23
N ALA A 396 4.38 -8.54 16.54
CA ALA A 396 4.91 -9.51 17.51
C ALA A 396 4.04 -10.77 17.64
N ASN A 397 2.71 -10.59 17.71
CA ASN A 397 1.72 -11.67 17.76
C ASN A 397 0.31 -11.12 17.48
N LEU A 398 -0.67 -12.00 17.44
CA LEU A 398 -2.09 -11.65 17.38
C LEU A 398 -2.69 -11.70 18.78
N HIS A 399 -3.64 -10.82 19.03
CA HIS A 399 -4.48 -10.79 20.21
C HIS A 399 -5.95 -10.83 19.78
N HIS A 400 -6.82 -11.25 20.68
CA HIS A 400 -8.25 -11.19 20.45
C HIS A 400 -9.02 -10.74 21.69
N ARG A 401 -10.23 -10.27 21.46
CA ARG A 401 -11.17 -9.90 22.51
C ARG A 401 -12.56 -10.30 22.11
N VAL A 402 -13.25 -11.04 22.97
CA VAL A 402 -14.58 -11.60 22.69
C VAL A 402 -15.64 -10.78 23.39
N GLN A 403 -16.74 -10.51 22.69
CA GLN A 403 -17.92 -9.92 23.28
C GLN A 403 -18.65 -10.96 24.16
N ARG A 404 -19.20 -10.53 25.28
CA ARG A 404 -20.06 -11.34 26.14
C ARG A 404 -21.51 -11.29 25.65
N ALA A 405 -22.31 -12.28 26.05
CA ALA A 405 -23.73 -12.35 25.71
C ALA A 405 -24.57 -11.16 26.28
N ASP A 406 -24.07 -10.50 27.32
CA ASP A 406 -24.68 -9.30 27.91
C ASP A 406 -24.30 -7.98 27.17
N GLY A 407 -23.49 -8.10 26.10
CA GLY A 407 -23.00 -6.97 25.32
C GLY A 407 -21.70 -6.34 25.88
N GLY A 408 -21.24 -6.75 27.04
CA GLY A 408 -19.94 -6.40 27.55
C GLY A 408 -18.80 -7.16 26.85
N TRP A 409 -17.58 -6.97 27.30
CA TRP A 409 -16.40 -7.57 26.69
C TRP A 409 -15.57 -8.30 27.77
N TYR A 410 -14.99 -9.45 27.36
CA TYR A 410 -13.91 -10.05 28.12
C TYR A 410 -12.64 -9.20 28.02
N ASP A 411 -11.60 -9.54 28.75
CA ASP A 411 -10.30 -8.90 28.61
C ASP A 411 -9.62 -9.32 27.30
N TRP A 412 -8.62 -8.57 26.88
CA TRP A 412 -7.77 -8.94 25.76
C TRP A 412 -6.93 -10.15 26.14
N GLU A 413 -6.88 -11.12 25.27
CA GLU A 413 -6.06 -12.31 25.40
C GLU A 413 -5.05 -12.41 24.25
N GLU A 414 -3.89 -12.97 24.53
CA GLU A 414 -2.93 -13.31 23.50
C GLU A 414 -3.48 -14.48 22.66
N PHE A 415 -3.62 -14.25 21.37
CA PHE A 415 -4.08 -15.28 20.44
C PHE A 415 -2.91 -16.07 19.84
N GLY A 416 -1.71 -15.48 19.89
CA GLY A 416 -0.49 -16.06 19.34
C GLY A 416 -0.53 -16.19 17.81
N GLY A 417 0.40 -16.97 17.27
CA GLY A 417 0.49 -17.26 15.85
C GLY A 417 1.35 -16.29 15.05
N PRO A 418 1.48 -16.50 13.75
CA PRO A 418 2.23 -15.61 12.90
C PRO A 418 1.48 -14.28 12.75
N ALA A 419 2.23 -13.19 12.76
CA ALA A 419 1.68 -11.83 12.84
C ALA A 419 2.34 -10.88 11.84
N GLY A 420 2.47 -11.31 10.59
CA GLY A 420 2.99 -10.49 9.50
C GLY A 420 2.00 -9.44 9.01
N ALA A 421 0.69 -9.66 9.25
CA ALA A 421 -0.39 -8.76 8.87
C ALA A 421 -1.63 -9.01 9.72
N ALA A 422 -2.65 -8.12 9.61
CA ALA A 422 -3.97 -8.38 10.17
C ALA A 422 -4.53 -9.71 9.61
N PRO A 423 -5.11 -10.58 10.45
CA PRO A 423 -5.62 -11.86 9.98
C PRO A 423 -6.90 -11.72 9.17
N ALA A 424 -7.25 -12.72 8.37
CA ALA A 424 -8.60 -12.88 7.84
C ALA A 424 -9.40 -13.83 8.72
N VAL A 425 -10.69 -13.57 8.86
CA VAL A 425 -11.60 -14.34 9.72
C VAL A 425 -12.88 -14.66 8.98
N ALA A 426 -13.35 -15.88 9.07
CA ALA A 426 -14.65 -16.29 8.54
C ALA A 426 -15.31 -17.35 9.41
N LEU A 427 -16.64 -17.41 9.32
CA LEU A 427 -17.45 -18.46 9.93
C LEU A 427 -17.58 -19.62 8.96
N ASP A 428 -17.20 -20.84 9.38
CA ASP A 428 -17.35 -22.04 8.56
C ASP A 428 -18.79 -22.58 8.61
N ALA A 429 -19.09 -23.58 7.78
CA ALA A 429 -20.41 -24.20 7.72
C ALA A 429 -20.83 -24.94 8.98
N LEU A 430 -19.91 -25.21 9.88
CA LEU A 430 -20.17 -25.82 11.19
C LEU A 430 -20.35 -24.77 12.30
N GLY A 431 -20.38 -23.47 11.93
CA GLY A 431 -20.56 -22.36 12.85
C GLY A 431 -19.29 -22.04 13.68
N ARG A 432 -18.11 -22.42 13.22
CA ARG A 432 -16.85 -22.13 13.88
C ARG A 432 -16.14 -20.99 13.17
N LEU A 433 -15.56 -20.08 13.90
CA LEU A 433 -14.64 -19.11 13.32
C LEU A 433 -13.32 -19.79 12.92
N GLU A 434 -12.86 -19.52 11.72
CA GLU A 434 -11.52 -19.84 11.22
C GLU A 434 -10.73 -18.56 10.98
N VAL A 435 -9.49 -18.55 11.48
CA VAL A 435 -8.55 -17.42 11.39
C VAL A 435 -7.38 -17.82 10.53
N PHE A 436 -7.04 -16.98 9.56
CA PHE A 436 -5.92 -17.16 8.64
C PHE A 436 -4.91 -16.05 8.89
N ALA A 437 -3.71 -16.39 9.28
CA ALA A 437 -2.65 -15.47 9.63
C ALA A 437 -1.44 -15.65 8.72
N LEU A 438 -0.86 -14.55 8.29
CA LEU A 438 0.31 -14.50 7.43
C LEU A 438 1.58 -14.35 8.28
N SER A 439 2.61 -15.13 7.99
CA SER A 439 3.90 -15.00 8.65
C SER A 439 4.58 -13.66 8.33
N PRO A 440 5.39 -13.12 9.23
CA PRO A 440 6.26 -11.98 8.92
C PRO A 440 7.07 -12.23 7.63
N GLY A 441 7.11 -11.22 6.76
CA GLY A 441 7.74 -11.38 5.45
C GLY A 441 6.91 -12.16 4.40
N GLY A 442 5.68 -12.55 4.73
CA GLY A 442 4.75 -13.13 3.77
C GLY A 442 5.06 -14.56 3.32
N ALA A 443 5.95 -15.28 4.00
CA ALA A 443 6.47 -16.57 3.51
C ALA A 443 5.46 -17.72 3.57
N SER A 444 4.47 -17.67 4.48
CA SER A 444 3.49 -18.75 4.63
C SER A 444 2.27 -18.30 5.41
N PHE A 445 1.17 -19.03 5.23
CA PHE A 445 -0.02 -18.91 6.07
C PHE A 445 -0.05 -20.00 7.14
N ALA A 446 -0.61 -19.63 8.29
CA ALA A 446 -1.10 -20.56 9.31
C ALA A 446 -2.61 -20.36 9.49
N ARG A 447 -3.27 -21.41 9.97
CA ARG A 447 -4.70 -21.41 10.22
C ARG A 447 -4.98 -21.84 11.65
N ARG A 448 -6.01 -21.24 12.25
CA ARG A 448 -6.54 -21.63 13.56
C ARG A 448 -8.05 -21.56 13.53
N ARG A 449 -8.75 -22.49 14.18
CA ARG A 449 -10.21 -22.48 14.22
C ARG A 449 -10.74 -22.75 15.60
N GLN A 450 -11.96 -22.31 15.85
CA GLN A 450 -12.71 -22.67 17.06
C GLN A 450 -12.94 -24.18 17.13
N ARG A 451 -12.87 -24.76 18.31
CA ARG A 451 -13.08 -26.20 18.51
C ARG A 451 -14.54 -26.62 18.24
N SER A 452 -15.49 -25.75 18.55
CA SER A 452 -16.90 -25.90 18.23
C SER A 452 -17.52 -24.52 18.00
N ALA A 453 -18.74 -24.48 17.43
CA ALA A 453 -19.48 -23.26 17.20
C ALA A 453 -19.58 -22.36 18.44
N GLY A 454 -19.25 -21.09 18.33
CA GLY A 454 -19.30 -20.12 19.42
C GLY A 454 -18.36 -20.38 20.60
N SER A 455 -17.43 -21.31 20.47
CA SER A 455 -16.50 -21.68 21.54
C SER A 455 -15.41 -20.62 21.73
N THR A 456 -15.07 -20.31 22.98
CA THR A 456 -13.86 -19.55 23.31
C THR A 456 -12.58 -20.41 23.28
N VAL A 457 -12.72 -21.74 23.09
CA VAL A 457 -11.59 -22.67 22.98
C VAL A 457 -11.23 -22.89 21.52
N TRP A 458 -9.95 -22.72 21.21
CA TRP A 458 -9.39 -22.82 19.89
C TRP A 458 -8.48 -24.03 19.72
N ASP A 459 -8.50 -24.62 18.53
CA ASP A 459 -7.48 -25.63 18.17
C ASP A 459 -6.09 -24.97 18.10
N PRO A 460 -4.99 -25.73 18.20
CA PRO A 460 -3.65 -25.18 17.94
C PRO A 460 -3.54 -24.59 16.52
N TRP A 461 -2.58 -23.66 16.34
CA TRP A 461 -2.23 -23.17 15.02
C TRP A 461 -1.73 -24.31 14.12
N GLU A 462 -2.25 -24.38 12.91
CA GLU A 462 -1.78 -25.27 11.85
C GLU A 462 -0.80 -24.49 10.95
N PRO A 463 0.53 -24.66 11.14
CA PRO A 463 1.51 -23.89 10.34
C PRO A 463 1.63 -24.38 8.89
N GLY A 464 1.14 -25.57 8.60
CA GLY A 464 1.24 -26.21 7.29
C GLY A 464 0.18 -25.78 6.28
N PHE A 465 -0.56 -24.69 6.52
CA PHE A 465 -1.53 -24.19 5.55
C PHE A 465 -0.85 -23.70 4.26
N GLY A 466 0.43 -23.31 4.34
CA GLY A 466 1.29 -23.02 3.18
C GLY A 466 0.89 -21.76 2.43
N GLY A 467 1.46 -21.60 1.26
CA GLY A 467 1.29 -20.40 0.42
C GLY A 467 2.14 -19.24 0.90
N ALA A 468 2.55 -18.40 -0.03
CA ALA A 468 3.22 -17.14 0.26
C ALA A 468 2.35 -15.99 -0.24
N ALA A 469 2.38 -14.84 0.44
CA ALA A 469 1.57 -13.70 0.01
C ALA A 469 2.28 -12.37 0.22
N GLY A 470 1.96 -11.44 -0.66
CA GLY A 470 2.38 -10.06 -0.60
C GLY A 470 1.41 -9.16 0.19
N ALA A 471 0.31 -9.72 0.72
CA ALA A 471 -0.75 -8.96 1.39
C ALA A 471 -1.57 -9.87 2.32
N PRO A 472 -2.36 -9.32 3.30
CA PRO A 472 -3.32 -10.09 4.05
C PRO A 472 -4.25 -10.89 3.13
N PRO A 473 -4.63 -12.12 3.50
CA PRO A 473 -5.61 -12.87 2.74
C PRO A 473 -7.01 -12.28 2.89
N VAL A 474 -7.89 -12.63 1.97
CA VAL A 474 -9.32 -12.43 2.15
C VAL A 474 -10.01 -13.79 2.08
N VAL A 475 -11.09 -13.95 2.83
CA VAL A 475 -11.82 -15.21 2.93
C VAL A 475 -13.32 -14.98 2.75
N ALA A 476 -13.97 -15.88 2.06
CA ALA A 476 -15.42 -15.86 1.91
C ALA A 476 -16.02 -17.29 1.98
N ALA A 477 -17.27 -17.37 2.40
CA ALA A 477 -18.05 -18.60 2.35
C ALA A 477 -18.79 -18.69 1.01
N ASN A 478 -18.63 -19.79 0.31
CA ASN A 478 -19.43 -20.17 -0.84
C ASN A 478 -20.89 -20.40 -0.44
N ALA A 479 -21.80 -20.48 -1.41
CA ALA A 479 -23.22 -20.72 -1.11
C ALA A 479 -23.49 -22.09 -0.48
N ASP A 480 -22.64 -23.06 -0.77
CA ASP A 480 -22.68 -24.40 -0.15
C ASP A 480 -22.00 -24.46 1.23
N GLY A 481 -21.47 -23.34 1.72
CA GLY A 481 -20.80 -23.21 3.02
C GLY A 481 -19.31 -23.52 3.02
N ARG A 482 -18.70 -23.93 1.91
CA ARG A 482 -17.25 -24.10 1.82
C ARG A 482 -16.56 -22.75 1.90
N LEU A 483 -15.54 -22.63 2.72
CA LEU A 483 -14.68 -21.44 2.75
C LEU A 483 -13.71 -21.47 1.58
N GLU A 484 -13.43 -20.29 1.04
CA GLU A 484 -12.42 -20.06 0.01
C GLU A 484 -11.58 -18.83 0.39
N VAL A 485 -10.26 -19.00 0.39
CA VAL A 485 -9.27 -17.97 0.74
C VAL A 485 -8.56 -17.51 -0.54
N PHE A 486 -8.43 -16.21 -0.69
CA PHE A 486 -7.70 -15.60 -1.79
C PHE A 486 -6.52 -14.79 -1.23
N ALA A 487 -5.39 -14.88 -1.89
CA ALA A 487 -4.17 -14.20 -1.51
C ALA A 487 -3.51 -13.52 -2.71
N LEU A 488 -2.98 -12.33 -2.51
CA LEU A 488 -2.08 -11.70 -3.46
C LEU A 488 -0.75 -12.43 -3.39
N ALA A 489 -0.30 -13.02 -4.49
CA ALA A 489 1.02 -13.63 -4.55
C ALA A 489 2.12 -12.59 -4.29
N PRO A 490 3.27 -12.98 -3.74
CA PRO A 490 4.38 -12.09 -3.47
C PRO A 490 4.72 -11.22 -4.66
N GLY A 491 5.02 -9.94 -4.39
CA GLY A 491 5.29 -8.95 -5.41
C GLY A 491 4.14 -8.66 -6.38
N GLY A 492 2.91 -9.05 -6.04
CA GLY A 492 1.76 -8.84 -6.91
C GLY A 492 1.76 -9.73 -8.16
N ALA A 493 2.53 -10.82 -8.19
CA ALA A 493 2.70 -11.70 -9.35
C ALA A 493 1.38 -12.37 -9.81
N GLY A 494 0.35 -12.33 -8.98
CA GLY A 494 -0.98 -12.82 -9.28
C GLY A 494 -1.84 -12.98 -8.05
N ILE A 495 -3.01 -13.54 -8.25
CA ILE A 495 -3.90 -13.91 -7.15
C ILE A 495 -3.93 -15.43 -7.10
N ASP A 496 -3.71 -16.00 -5.94
CA ASP A 496 -3.82 -17.42 -5.66
C ASP A 496 -5.03 -17.67 -4.75
N HIS A 497 -5.61 -18.86 -4.83
CA HIS A 497 -6.71 -19.24 -3.96
C HIS A 497 -6.59 -20.69 -3.47
N ARG A 498 -7.28 -20.97 -2.37
CA ARG A 498 -7.41 -22.28 -1.76
C ARG A 498 -8.78 -22.40 -1.13
N TRP A 499 -9.43 -23.58 -1.22
CA TRP A 499 -10.80 -23.76 -0.76
C TRP A 499 -10.98 -25.07 0.00
N GLN A 500 -12.04 -25.15 0.78
CA GLN A 500 -12.46 -26.38 1.44
C GLN A 500 -13.06 -27.34 0.39
N GLU A 501 -12.73 -28.63 0.45
CA GLU A 501 -13.28 -29.66 -0.44
C GLU A 501 -14.75 -29.95 -0.12
N THR A 502 -15.12 -29.87 1.17
CA THR A 502 -16.48 -29.98 1.68
C THR A 502 -16.74 -28.91 2.74
N PRO A 503 -18.01 -28.51 2.98
CA PRO A 503 -18.35 -27.52 4.01
C PRO A 503 -17.79 -27.87 5.39
N GLY A 504 -16.98 -26.97 5.98
CA GLY A 504 -16.30 -27.20 7.27
C GLY A 504 -15.27 -28.33 7.30
N GLY A 505 -14.98 -28.90 6.13
CA GLY A 505 -14.12 -30.06 5.92
C GLY A 505 -12.66 -29.73 5.59
N PRO A 506 -11.92 -30.68 5.01
CA PRO A 506 -10.54 -30.50 4.64
C PRO A 506 -10.38 -29.46 3.51
N TRP A 507 -9.20 -28.87 3.46
CA TRP A 507 -8.80 -27.93 2.41
C TRP A 507 -8.09 -28.67 1.27
N THR A 508 -8.21 -28.15 0.03
CA THR A 508 -7.42 -28.64 -1.10
C THR A 508 -5.95 -28.73 -0.71
N ALA A 509 -5.21 -29.68 -1.31
CA ALA A 509 -3.84 -29.96 -0.93
C ALA A 509 -2.87 -28.80 -1.18
N SER A 510 -3.16 -27.95 -2.19
CA SER A 510 -2.29 -26.87 -2.64
C SER A 510 -3.07 -25.60 -2.95
N TRP A 511 -2.34 -24.50 -3.05
CA TRP A 511 -2.81 -23.24 -3.61
C TRP A 511 -2.84 -23.33 -5.14
N HIS A 512 -3.80 -22.67 -5.74
CA HIS A 512 -4.00 -22.65 -7.18
C HIS A 512 -3.98 -21.22 -7.71
N ARG A 513 -3.40 -21.01 -8.88
CA ARG A 513 -3.42 -19.71 -9.54
C ARG A 513 -4.85 -19.34 -9.94
N PHE A 514 -5.32 -18.20 -9.43
CA PHE A 514 -6.67 -17.67 -9.67
C PHE A 514 -6.69 -16.53 -10.67
N GLY A 515 -5.68 -15.66 -10.63
CA GLY A 515 -5.64 -14.45 -11.46
C GLY A 515 -4.23 -14.07 -11.89
N THR A 516 -4.17 -13.05 -12.74
CA THR A 516 -2.94 -12.43 -13.21
C THR A 516 -2.42 -11.43 -12.19
N ALA A 517 -1.31 -10.74 -12.50
CA ALA A 517 -0.71 -9.72 -11.65
C ALA A 517 -1.74 -8.68 -11.15
N ALA A 518 -1.64 -8.35 -9.88
CA ALA A 518 -2.52 -7.41 -9.21
C ALA A 518 -1.73 -6.43 -8.34
N GLY A 519 -2.27 -5.23 -8.17
CA GLY A 519 -1.61 -4.13 -7.47
C GLY A 519 -1.91 -4.07 -5.97
N ALA A 520 -2.87 -4.83 -5.49
CA ALA A 520 -3.24 -4.91 -4.06
C ALA A 520 -3.96 -6.23 -3.74
N ALA A 521 -4.18 -6.49 -2.45
CA ALA A 521 -5.01 -7.59 -1.99
C ALA A 521 -6.38 -7.57 -2.70
N PRO A 522 -6.90 -8.73 -3.15
CA PRO A 522 -8.23 -8.79 -3.73
C PRO A 522 -9.29 -8.48 -2.68
N ARG A 523 -10.50 -8.20 -3.14
CA ARG A 523 -11.71 -8.14 -2.30
C ARG A 523 -12.68 -9.20 -2.79
N VAL A 524 -13.45 -9.76 -1.87
CA VAL A 524 -14.42 -10.81 -2.18
C VAL A 524 -15.74 -10.54 -1.46
N ALA A 525 -16.84 -10.76 -2.17
CA ALA A 525 -18.17 -10.74 -1.57
C ALA A 525 -19.06 -11.78 -2.27
N ARG A 526 -20.08 -12.26 -1.53
CA ARG A 526 -21.12 -13.15 -2.05
C ARG A 526 -22.42 -12.37 -2.18
N ASP A 527 -22.95 -12.28 -3.38
CA ASP A 527 -24.24 -11.63 -3.63
C ASP A 527 -25.44 -12.51 -3.23
N GLY A 528 -26.65 -11.94 -3.28
CA GLY A 528 -27.89 -12.64 -2.95
C GLY A 528 -28.26 -13.78 -3.88
N SER A 529 -27.62 -13.90 -5.05
CA SER A 529 -27.75 -15.09 -5.88
C SER A 529 -26.88 -16.25 -5.43
N GLY A 530 -26.03 -16.02 -4.40
CA GLY A 530 -25.12 -17.01 -3.84
C GLY A 530 -23.77 -17.10 -4.56
N ARG A 531 -23.48 -16.21 -5.51
CA ARG A 531 -22.22 -16.23 -6.26
C ARG A 531 -21.18 -15.32 -5.59
N LEU A 532 -19.96 -15.82 -5.50
CA LEU A 532 -18.81 -15.01 -5.11
C LEU A 532 -18.37 -14.13 -6.27
N THR A 533 -18.04 -12.90 -5.96
CA THR A 533 -17.34 -11.95 -6.84
C THR A 533 -16.03 -11.55 -6.19
N VAL A 534 -14.93 -11.73 -6.91
CA VAL A 534 -13.59 -11.27 -6.51
C VAL A 534 -13.23 -10.08 -7.36
N ALA A 535 -12.82 -8.99 -6.73
CA ALA A 535 -12.29 -7.83 -7.43
C ALA A 535 -10.82 -7.60 -7.08
N ALA A 536 -10.08 -7.11 -8.06
CA ALA A 536 -8.67 -6.77 -7.95
C ALA A 536 -8.36 -5.51 -8.74
N ILE A 537 -7.35 -4.77 -8.31
CA ILE A 537 -6.78 -3.70 -9.13
C ILE A 537 -5.60 -4.25 -9.92
N GLY A 538 -5.44 -3.78 -11.13
CA GLY A 538 -4.26 -4.09 -11.95
C GLY A 538 -2.98 -3.53 -11.31
N PRO A 539 -1.81 -4.02 -11.74
CA PRO A 539 -0.53 -3.48 -11.28
C PRO A 539 -0.48 -1.96 -11.44
N SER A 540 0.05 -1.27 -10.44
CA SER A 540 0.16 0.21 -10.41
C SER A 540 -1.19 0.94 -10.55
N GLY A 541 -2.29 0.35 -10.09
CA GLY A 541 -3.62 0.96 -10.13
C GLY A 541 -4.28 0.97 -11.51
N MET A 542 -3.73 0.25 -12.49
CA MET A 542 -4.25 0.20 -13.86
C MET A 542 -5.53 -0.62 -13.97
N GLY A 543 -6.66 0.03 -13.73
CA GLY A 543 -7.99 -0.56 -13.85
C GLY A 543 -8.35 -1.44 -12.64
N THR A 544 -9.63 -1.51 -12.39
CA THR A 544 -10.23 -2.47 -11.46
C THR A 544 -10.95 -3.53 -12.29
N PHE A 545 -10.74 -4.78 -11.92
CA PHE A 545 -11.29 -5.94 -12.60
C PHE A 545 -12.06 -6.78 -11.59
N ALA A 546 -13.10 -7.45 -12.05
CA ALA A 546 -13.86 -8.40 -11.25
C ALA A 546 -13.98 -9.74 -11.97
N ARG A 547 -14.03 -10.81 -11.19
CA ARG A 547 -14.30 -12.18 -11.64
C ARG A 547 -15.37 -12.77 -10.74
N ARG A 548 -16.40 -13.32 -11.34
CA ARG A 548 -17.57 -13.86 -10.64
C ARG A 548 -17.67 -15.37 -10.87
N GLN A 549 -18.27 -16.07 -9.92
CA GLN A 549 -18.65 -17.46 -10.15
C GLN A 549 -19.74 -17.56 -11.23
N ALA A 550 -19.60 -18.51 -12.14
CA ALA A 550 -20.57 -18.76 -13.20
C ALA A 550 -21.93 -19.23 -12.64
N VAL A 551 -21.87 -20.05 -11.59
CA VAL A 551 -23.00 -20.49 -10.78
C VAL A 551 -22.60 -20.51 -9.31
N PRO A 552 -23.54 -20.43 -8.34
CA PRO A 552 -23.22 -20.52 -6.92
C PRO A 552 -22.33 -21.73 -6.59
N SER A 553 -21.25 -21.49 -5.85
CA SER A 553 -20.25 -22.51 -5.45
C SER A 553 -19.58 -23.26 -6.62
N GLY A 554 -19.72 -22.75 -7.84
CA GLY A 554 -19.22 -23.38 -9.07
C GLY A 554 -17.93 -22.77 -9.60
N GLY A 555 -17.66 -23.05 -10.87
CA GLY A 555 -16.52 -22.48 -11.59
C GLY A 555 -16.60 -20.97 -11.76
N TRP A 556 -15.52 -20.38 -12.24
CA TRP A 556 -15.34 -18.93 -12.36
C TRP A 556 -15.40 -18.47 -13.81
N ASP A 557 -16.10 -17.36 -14.06
CA ASP A 557 -16.11 -16.65 -15.33
C ASP A 557 -14.73 -16.00 -15.61
N THR A 558 -14.57 -15.35 -16.73
CA THR A 558 -13.39 -14.56 -17.06
C THR A 558 -13.35 -13.26 -16.27
N TRP A 559 -12.16 -12.67 -16.14
CA TRP A 559 -12.00 -11.32 -15.60
C TRP A 559 -12.61 -10.27 -16.52
N LEU A 560 -13.43 -9.40 -15.98
CA LEU A 560 -14.07 -8.29 -16.71
C LEU A 560 -13.68 -6.95 -16.06
N PRO A 561 -13.50 -5.89 -16.86
CA PRO A 561 -13.30 -4.55 -16.32
C PRO A 561 -14.47 -4.12 -15.43
N LEU A 562 -14.18 -3.64 -14.24
CA LEU A 562 -15.17 -3.11 -13.29
C LEU A 562 -15.17 -1.57 -13.29
N SER A 563 -14.00 -0.95 -13.26
CA SER A 563 -13.82 0.49 -13.34
C SER A 563 -12.49 0.84 -14.02
N GLY A 564 -12.27 2.13 -14.27
CA GLY A 564 -10.99 2.67 -14.70
C GLY A 564 -9.94 2.64 -13.58
N TRP A 565 -9.05 3.61 -13.60
CA TRP A 565 -8.00 3.77 -12.61
C TRP A 565 -8.55 3.84 -11.19
N SER A 566 -7.93 3.12 -10.27
CA SER A 566 -8.30 3.09 -8.87
C SER A 566 -7.06 3.30 -7.99
N ALA A 567 -7.21 4.07 -6.93
CA ALA A 567 -6.17 4.26 -5.92
C ALA A 567 -5.96 3.00 -5.07
N ALA A 568 -6.98 2.14 -5.01
CA ALA A 568 -7.05 1.05 -4.07
C ALA A 568 -7.99 -0.07 -4.53
N ALA A 569 -7.89 -1.23 -3.88
CA ALA A 569 -8.90 -2.27 -4.03
C ALA A 569 -10.30 -1.72 -3.72
N PRO A 570 -11.34 -2.09 -4.49
CA PRO A 570 -12.68 -1.60 -4.26
C PRO A 570 -13.24 -2.11 -2.93
N ALA A 571 -14.16 -1.38 -2.32
CA ALA A 571 -14.97 -1.90 -1.23
C ALA A 571 -16.23 -2.57 -1.79
N PHE A 572 -16.61 -3.66 -1.14
CA PHE A 572 -17.86 -4.36 -1.43
C PHE A 572 -18.81 -4.26 -0.24
N ALA A 573 -20.09 -4.13 -0.54
CA ALA A 573 -21.17 -4.34 0.41
C ALA A 573 -22.30 -5.13 -0.25
N VAL A 574 -23.06 -5.86 0.54
CA VAL A 574 -24.25 -6.56 0.07
C VAL A 574 -25.46 -5.88 0.68
N ASN A 575 -26.35 -5.40 -0.16
CA ASN A 575 -27.61 -4.79 0.26
C ASN A 575 -28.57 -5.80 0.90
N ALA A 576 -29.56 -5.30 1.61
CA ALA A 576 -30.60 -6.14 2.21
C ALA A 576 -31.40 -6.98 1.19
N ASP A 577 -31.50 -6.50 -0.05
CA ASP A 577 -32.10 -7.25 -1.17
C ASP A 577 -31.13 -8.21 -1.87
N GLY A 578 -29.88 -8.31 -1.39
CA GLY A 578 -28.85 -9.19 -1.91
C GLY A 578 -28.05 -8.65 -3.10
N ARG A 579 -28.31 -7.42 -3.56
CA ARG A 579 -27.48 -6.78 -4.59
C ARG A 579 -26.10 -6.42 -4.05
N LEU A 580 -25.09 -6.62 -4.85
CA LEU A 580 -23.73 -6.19 -4.54
C LEU A 580 -23.58 -4.71 -4.88
N GLU A 581 -23.05 -3.95 -3.92
CA GLU A 581 -22.63 -2.55 -4.05
C GLU A 581 -21.10 -2.50 -4.09
N VAL A 582 -20.56 -1.65 -4.96
CA VAL A 582 -19.12 -1.55 -5.19
C VAL A 582 -18.70 -0.09 -5.14
N PHE A 583 -17.72 0.21 -4.30
CA PHE A 583 -17.16 1.55 -4.16
C PHE A 583 -15.72 1.54 -4.67
N THR A 584 -15.40 2.43 -5.59
CA THR A 584 -14.06 2.56 -6.16
C THR A 584 -13.55 3.98 -5.98
N LEU A 585 -12.36 4.10 -5.41
CA LEU A 585 -11.72 5.38 -5.15
C LEU A 585 -10.78 5.73 -6.29
N THR A 586 -10.98 6.88 -6.91
CA THR A 586 -10.05 7.36 -7.94
C THR A 586 -8.71 7.75 -7.35
N PRO A 587 -7.63 7.70 -8.15
CA PRO A 587 -6.31 8.14 -7.70
C PRO A 587 -6.33 9.54 -7.10
N GLY A 588 -5.55 9.72 -6.01
CA GLY A 588 -5.55 10.95 -5.22
C GLY A 588 -6.78 11.18 -4.35
N GLY A 589 -7.70 10.22 -4.28
CA GLY A 589 -8.87 10.28 -3.39
C GLY A 589 -9.92 11.35 -3.73
N ALA A 590 -9.80 11.97 -4.91
CA ALA A 590 -10.64 13.12 -5.27
C ALA A 590 -12.08 12.74 -5.59
N ARG A 591 -12.31 11.48 -5.97
CA ARG A 591 -13.63 11.01 -6.38
C ARG A 591 -13.86 9.59 -5.86
N LEU A 592 -15.03 9.35 -5.32
CA LEU A 592 -15.56 8.04 -4.96
C LEU A 592 -16.69 7.70 -5.93
N ASP A 593 -16.53 6.62 -6.68
CA ASP A 593 -17.55 6.10 -7.58
C ASP A 593 -18.28 4.94 -6.90
N HIS A 594 -19.56 4.84 -7.16
CA HIS A 594 -20.45 3.81 -6.65
C HIS A 594 -21.16 3.10 -7.79
N ARG A 595 -21.08 1.79 -7.81
CA ARG A 595 -21.77 0.88 -8.73
C ARG A 595 -22.55 -0.15 -7.94
N TRP A 596 -23.59 -0.68 -8.52
CA TRP A 596 -24.42 -1.70 -7.88
C TRP A 596 -24.99 -2.66 -8.89
N GLN A 597 -25.29 -3.86 -8.47
CA GLN A 597 -26.06 -4.81 -9.30
C GLN A 597 -27.49 -4.31 -9.48
N VAL A 598 -28.06 -4.44 -10.67
CA VAL A 598 -29.47 -4.09 -10.94
C VAL A 598 -30.41 -5.09 -10.24
N THR A 599 -30.01 -6.35 -10.24
CA THR A 599 -30.64 -7.44 -9.48
C THR A 599 -29.54 -8.32 -8.89
N PRO A 600 -29.79 -9.07 -7.78
CA PRO A 600 -28.80 -9.99 -7.24
C PRO A 600 -28.23 -10.93 -8.32
N GLY A 601 -26.93 -10.93 -8.48
CA GLY A 601 -26.24 -11.71 -9.52
C GLY A 601 -26.41 -11.21 -10.95
N GLY A 602 -27.12 -10.12 -11.16
CA GLY A 602 -27.33 -9.49 -12.47
C GLY A 602 -26.18 -8.57 -12.89
N ASP A 603 -26.43 -7.81 -13.95
CA ASP A 603 -25.51 -6.82 -14.47
C ASP A 603 -25.33 -5.63 -13.52
N ALA A 604 -24.17 -5.01 -13.59
CA ALA A 604 -23.88 -3.81 -12.80
C ALA A 604 -24.43 -2.55 -13.49
N HIS A 605 -25.03 -1.65 -12.70
CA HIS A 605 -25.31 -0.30 -13.14
C HIS A 605 -23.99 0.41 -13.49
N PRO A 606 -23.95 1.25 -14.54
CA PRO A 606 -22.74 1.96 -14.97
C PRO A 606 -22.03 2.75 -13.87
N GLY A 607 -22.77 3.12 -12.83
CA GLY A 607 -22.24 3.83 -11.67
C GLY A 607 -22.59 5.31 -11.67
N ALA A 608 -22.33 5.93 -10.54
CA ALA A 608 -22.50 7.36 -10.31
C ALA A 608 -21.43 7.84 -9.33
N GLU A 609 -21.15 9.13 -9.37
CA GLU A 609 -20.34 9.77 -8.34
C GLU A 609 -21.05 9.67 -6.98
N PHE A 610 -20.30 9.27 -5.97
CA PHE A 610 -20.84 9.01 -4.64
C PHE A 610 -20.19 9.88 -3.57
N GLY A 611 -18.98 10.39 -3.82
CA GLY A 611 -18.22 11.20 -2.89
C GLY A 611 -18.93 12.49 -2.46
N GLU A 612 -18.45 13.10 -1.39
CA GLU A 612 -18.88 14.43 -0.94
C GLU A 612 -18.13 15.47 -1.77
N PRO A 613 -18.81 16.42 -2.44
CA PRO A 613 -18.14 17.43 -3.26
C PRO A 613 -17.07 18.21 -2.48
N GLY A 614 -15.88 18.30 -3.01
CA GLY A 614 -14.75 19.02 -2.40
C GLY A 614 -14.05 18.30 -1.26
N VAL A 615 -14.48 17.08 -0.91
CA VAL A 615 -13.84 16.26 0.13
C VAL A 615 -13.03 15.16 -0.53
N ARG A 616 -11.74 15.09 -0.20
CA ARG A 616 -10.85 14.00 -0.61
C ARG A 616 -10.87 12.88 0.44
N LEU A 617 -10.82 11.66 -0.02
CA LEU A 617 -10.75 10.48 0.84
C LEU A 617 -9.33 9.93 0.88
N ALA A 618 -8.90 9.53 2.06
CA ALA A 618 -7.60 8.89 2.26
C ALA A 618 -7.62 7.41 1.85
N ALA A 619 -8.80 6.78 1.84
CA ALA A 619 -8.94 5.35 1.57
C ALA A 619 -10.32 4.99 1.01
N THR A 620 -10.45 3.79 0.42
CA THR A 620 -11.73 3.21 0.03
C THR A 620 -12.62 3.03 1.27
N PRO A 621 -13.91 3.38 1.22
CA PRO A 621 -14.77 3.30 2.39
C PRO A 621 -15.06 1.87 2.83
N THR A 622 -15.43 1.72 4.09
CA THR A 622 -16.07 0.52 4.62
C THR A 622 -17.57 0.68 4.57
N ALA A 623 -18.29 -0.40 4.29
CA ALA A 623 -19.74 -0.40 4.33
C ALA A 623 -20.28 -1.60 5.12
N ALA A 624 -21.31 -1.38 5.92
CA ALA A 624 -21.96 -2.41 6.73
C ALA A 624 -23.48 -2.18 6.80
N LEU A 625 -24.26 -3.25 6.87
CA LEU A 625 -25.69 -3.19 7.13
C LEU A 625 -25.95 -2.98 8.62
N ASP A 626 -26.88 -2.08 8.93
CA ASP A 626 -27.49 -2.03 10.27
C ASP A 626 -28.56 -3.11 10.44
N ALA A 627 -29.11 -3.24 11.64
CA ALA A 627 -30.16 -4.21 11.94
C ALA A 627 -31.47 -3.95 11.19
N THR A 628 -31.68 -2.76 10.66
CA THR A 628 -32.84 -2.42 9.83
C THR A 628 -32.64 -2.77 8.36
N GLY A 629 -31.45 -3.20 7.97
CA GLY A 629 -31.07 -3.53 6.59
C GLY A 629 -30.61 -2.32 5.75
N ARG A 630 -30.31 -1.16 6.36
CA ARG A 630 -29.74 -0.01 5.66
C ARG A 630 -28.21 -0.13 5.65
N LEU A 631 -27.61 0.17 4.52
CA LEU A 631 -26.15 0.30 4.44
C LEU A 631 -25.69 1.63 5.04
N HIS A 632 -24.68 1.54 5.89
CA HIS A 632 -23.87 2.65 6.37
C HIS A 632 -22.51 2.58 5.71
N VAL A 633 -22.05 3.67 5.10
CA VAL A 633 -20.74 3.82 4.50
C VAL A 633 -19.92 4.75 5.38
N PHE A 634 -18.74 4.28 5.78
CA PHE A 634 -17.78 5.05 6.59
C PHE A 634 -16.53 5.31 5.77
N ALA A 635 -16.13 6.56 5.65
CA ALA A 635 -14.97 6.98 4.87
C ALA A 635 -14.06 7.90 5.68
N VAL A 636 -12.75 7.72 5.53
CA VAL A 636 -11.74 8.59 6.14
C VAL A 636 -11.30 9.61 5.11
N THR A 637 -11.35 10.88 5.46
CA THR A 637 -10.85 11.97 4.64
C THR A 637 -9.33 12.10 4.74
N ASP A 638 -8.73 12.81 3.81
CA ASP A 638 -7.30 13.20 3.84
C ASP A 638 -6.95 14.05 5.08
N ALA A 639 -7.95 14.69 5.71
CA ALA A 639 -7.82 15.38 6.99
C ALA A 639 -8.05 14.47 8.23
N SER A 640 -7.98 13.15 8.08
CA SER A 640 -8.17 12.17 9.17
C SER A 640 -9.56 12.21 9.86
N ARG A 641 -10.57 12.76 9.20
CA ARG A 641 -11.95 12.79 9.72
C ARG A 641 -12.76 11.66 9.16
N VAL A 642 -13.58 11.02 9.99
CA VAL A 642 -14.55 10.03 9.50
C VAL A 642 -15.82 10.75 9.06
N ARG A 643 -16.25 10.39 7.85
CA ARG A 643 -17.55 10.77 7.27
C ARG A 643 -18.42 9.53 7.17
N THR A 644 -19.72 9.70 7.29
CA THR A 644 -20.68 8.61 7.07
C THR A 644 -21.77 9.02 6.11
N ARG A 645 -22.26 8.07 5.34
CA ARG A 645 -23.41 8.18 4.47
C ARG A 645 -24.29 6.95 4.62
N VAL A 646 -25.57 7.15 4.83
CA VAL A 646 -26.51 6.07 5.18
C VAL A 646 -27.59 5.99 4.12
N GLN A 647 -28.08 4.80 3.83
CA GLN A 647 -29.29 4.63 3.01
C GLN A 647 -30.51 5.22 3.72
N ALA A 648 -31.37 5.88 2.97
CA ALA A 648 -32.63 6.44 3.49
C ALA A 648 -33.62 5.34 3.94
N GLN A 649 -33.56 4.19 3.28
CA GLN A 649 -34.30 2.97 3.59
C GLN A 649 -33.50 1.76 3.06
N PRO A 650 -33.80 0.53 3.54
CA PRO A 650 -33.13 -0.68 3.05
C PRO A 650 -33.13 -0.77 1.54
N SER A 651 -31.95 -1.01 0.96
CA SER A 651 -31.72 -1.11 -0.50
C SER A 651 -32.20 0.10 -1.32
N GLY A 652 -32.42 1.24 -0.66
CA GLY A 652 -32.95 2.47 -1.27
C GLY A 652 -31.89 3.53 -1.58
N GLY A 653 -32.38 4.76 -1.77
CA GLY A 653 -31.50 5.91 -2.02
C GLY A 653 -30.66 6.30 -0.81
N TRP A 654 -29.72 7.23 -1.01
CA TRP A 654 -28.74 7.62 -0.02
C TRP A 654 -29.03 9.01 0.56
N GLN A 655 -28.82 9.16 1.86
CA GLN A 655 -28.81 10.45 2.54
C GLN A 655 -27.54 11.24 2.17
N GLN A 656 -27.42 12.45 2.69
CA GLN A 656 -26.21 13.25 2.53
C GLN A 656 -25.07 12.73 3.42
N TRP A 657 -23.83 13.03 3.06
CA TRP A 657 -22.67 12.80 3.91
C TRP A 657 -22.74 13.64 5.18
N THR A 658 -22.40 13.06 6.30
CA THR A 658 -22.35 13.74 7.61
C THR A 658 -21.04 13.43 8.33
N ALA A 659 -20.66 14.27 9.28
CA ALA A 659 -19.54 13.99 10.16
C ALA A 659 -19.85 12.78 11.06
N PHE A 660 -18.86 11.92 11.29
CA PHE A 660 -19.01 10.77 12.16
C PHE A 660 -18.14 10.92 13.42
N GLY A 661 -18.44 11.92 14.24
CA GLY A 661 -17.70 12.31 15.43
C GLY A 661 -16.51 13.20 15.15
N ASP A 662 -15.87 13.67 16.22
CA ASP A 662 -14.82 14.69 16.16
C ASP A 662 -13.41 14.12 16.31
N ARG A 663 -13.27 12.84 16.63
CA ARG A 663 -11.97 12.20 16.79
C ARG A 663 -11.25 12.09 15.45
N LEU A 664 -9.94 12.34 15.45
CA LEU A 664 -9.10 12.06 14.31
C LEU A 664 -8.75 10.58 14.30
N VAL A 665 -8.93 9.94 13.16
CA VAL A 665 -8.52 8.54 12.96
C VAL A 665 -7.33 8.48 12.03
N ALA A 666 -6.50 7.45 12.21
CA ALA A 666 -5.35 7.26 11.35
C ALA A 666 -5.83 7.19 9.89
N PRO A 667 -5.34 8.07 9.00
CA PRO A 667 -5.69 7.97 7.61
C PRO A 667 -5.01 6.74 7.03
N LEU A 668 -5.78 5.98 6.32
CA LEU A 668 -5.35 4.72 5.77
C LEU A 668 -5.38 4.90 4.27
N LEU A 669 -4.22 5.18 3.68
CA LEU A 669 -4.08 5.07 2.23
C LEU A 669 -4.15 3.59 1.90
N SER A 670 -5.23 3.21 1.27
CA SER A 670 -5.47 1.87 0.80
C SER A 670 -4.44 1.50 -0.27
N GLY A 671 -3.71 0.47 -0.07
CA GLY A 671 -2.82 -0.05 -1.10
C GLY A 671 -1.87 -1.11 -0.67
N SER A 672 -1.37 -1.11 0.53
CA SER A 672 -0.50 -2.19 0.95
C SER A 672 -0.65 -2.46 2.42
N PRO A 673 -0.90 -3.70 2.79
CA PRO A 673 -0.68 -4.11 4.16
C PRO A 673 0.79 -3.97 4.46
N ALA A 674 1.10 -3.51 5.65
CA ALA A 674 2.41 -3.68 6.22
C ALA A 674 2.69 -5.18 6.36
N LEU A 675 3.54 -5.70 5.54
CA LEU A 675 4.11 -7.03 5.69
C LEU A 675 5.45 -6.96 6.38
#